data_df2d60356a5a0ea5ac0e6fb64c7f6719
#
_entry.id   df2d60356a5a0ea5ac0e6fb64c7f6719
#
_cell.length_a   1.000
_cell.length_b   1.000
_cell.length_c   1.000
_cell.angle_alpha   90.00
_cell.angle_beta   90.00
_cell.angle_gamma   90.00
#
_symmetry.space_group_name_H-M   'P 1'
#
loop_
_entity.id
_entity.type
_entity.pdbx_description
1 polymer ?
#
loop_
_entity_poly.entity_id
_entity_poly.type
_entity_poly.pdbx_seq_one_letter_code
_entity_poly.pdbx_strand_id
1 'polypeptide(L)'
;MYDQGHAAQYEQWMGGVTGHDVDGVKMPTQLENLRFFLSYQCNFMYWRYFMWNFAGRQNDLQGNGEPEHGNWITGISFIDNALYGNQDMMPDELKANKGHNVFYCLPLLLGLIGLFWQAWRGKRGIQQFWVVFFLFFMTGLAIVVYINQTPSQPRERDYSYAGSFYAYAIWCGLGVLALYDWARKLKLAPVLSASVVSLACLFVPIQMASQTWDDHDRSGRYTCRDFGQNYLMSLQQKGYPIIFTNGDNDTFPLWYDQEVEGIRTDSRVCNLSYLQTDWYIDQMKRPAYTSPSVPISWPRLDYVSGTNEYVPVQPEFKQQIKDFYKQNPAAAKAQFGDDPFELKNILKYWVRSKDPQTHVIPTDTIYMKIDKEAVRKSGMMLPGDSIPDRMVISLQGKQALYKGDLMMLEMIANCNWTRPLYVAITVGSENFMNLGDNFVQEGLANRITPFNTQGNSDQNGINMRDFDTEKTYDVMMNRFKWGGLNVPGLYIDETVMRMCYTHRREMANLALHLIAKGEKEKALKVLQKLEKVLPTYNVPVSYMSGSGDMAQAYAMLGQKAKARQLYDALWKISMQYANYYMSLPPRYFDMSQSSCKMHFQIMMNLVNANDRTDRVWANKHAMQLNNMMIRFKNLGGSLEQV
;
A
#
# COMPACT_ATOMS: atom_id res chain seq x y z
N MET A 1 16.14 -15.48 -5.13
CA MET A 1 15.06 -16.47 -5.36
C MET A 1 14.72 -17.28 -4.10
N TYR A 2 14.90 -16.70 -2.93
CA TYR A 2 14.63 -17.38 -1.66
C TYR A 2 13.24 -17.07 -1.09
N ASP A 3 12.45 -16.22 -1.79
CA ASP A 3 11.08 -15.88 -1.40
C ASP A 3 10.11 -16.80 -2.16
N GLN A 4 9.46 -17.70 -1.44
CA GLN A 4 8.48 -18.64 -1.99
C GLN A 4 7.29 -17.94 -2.67
N GLY A 5 6.89 -16.76 -2.16
CA GLY A 5 5.81 -15.97 -2.75
C GLY A 5 6.19 -15.45 -4.14
N HIS A 6 7.39 -14.92 -4.31
CA HIS A 6 7.91 -14.52 -5.62
C HIS A 6 8.08 -15.72 -6.57
N ALA A 7 8.58 -16.85 -6.09
CA ALA A 7 8.75 -18.05 -6.91
C ALA A 7 7.42 -18.50 -7.53
N ALA A 8 6.34 -18.55 -6.76
CA ALA A 8 5.01 -18.93 -7.24
C ALA A 8 4.49 -17.99 -8.34
N GLN A 9 4.76 -16.69 -8.23
CA GLN A 9 4.34 -15.71 -9.25
C GLN A 9 5.12 -15.86 -10.56
N TYR A 10 6.43 -16.10 -10.48
CA TYR A 10 7.22 -16.44 -11.68
C TYR A 10 6.69 -17.71 -12.33
N GLU A 11 6.41 -18.74 -11.54
CA GLU A 11 5.86 -20.01 -12.03
C GLU A 11 4.53 -19.83 -12.78
N GLN A 12 3.64 -18.98 -12.25
CA GLN A 12 2.36 -18.63 -12.89
C GLN A 12 2.57 -18.05 -14.31
N TRP A 13 3.48 -17.09 -14.45
CA TRP A 13 3.75 -16.45 -15.75
C TRP A 13 4.56 -17.33 -16.72
N MET A 14 5.34 -18.27 -16.20
CA MET A 14 6.06 -19.27 -16.98
C MET A 14 5.14 -20.42 -17.44
N GLY A 15 3.99 -20.62 -16.76
CA GLY A 15 3.10 -21.74 -16.99
C GLY A 15 3.61 -23.05 -16.38
N GLY A 16 4.24 -22.95 -15.22
CA GLY A 16 4.92 -24.00 -14.49
C GLY A 16 6.44 -23.98 -14.69
N VAL A 17 7.19 -24.57 -13.75
CA VAL A 17 8.65 -24.74 -13.82
C VAL A 17 8.97 -26.22 -13.80
N THR A 18 9.57 -26.72 -14.90
CA THR A 18 9.92 -28.14 -15.09
C THR A 18 11.44 -28.38 -15.02
N GLY A 19 12.23 -27.34 -14.81
CA GLY A 19 13.69 -27.41 -14.74
C GLY A 19 14.22 -28.25 -13.58
N HIS A 20 15.53 -28.43 -13.53
CA HIS A 20 16.21 -29.24 -12.51
C HIS A 20 16.27 -28.53 -11.15
N ASP A 21 16.28 -29.32 -10.09
CA ASP A 21 16.42 -28.84 -8.72
C ASP A 21 17.89 -28.52 -8.40
N VAL A 22 18.13 -27.34 -7.84
CA VAL A 22 19.43 -26.92 -7.31
C VAL A 22 19.20 -26.45 -5.87
N ASP A 23 19.72 -27.17 -4.90
CA ASP A 23 19.60 -26.87 -3.47
C ASP A 23 18.13 -26.68 -2.99
N GLY A 24 17.21 -27.49 -3.50
CA GLY A 24 15.79 -27.42 -3.17
C GLY A 24 15.00 -26.33 -3.90
N VAL A 25 15.62 -25.64 -4.87
CA VAL A 25 15.00 -24.61 -5.71
C VAL A 25 14.92 -25.10 -7.15
N LYS A 26 13.73 -25.15 -7.73
CA LYS A 26 13.55 -25.46 -9.16
C LYS A 26 14.05 -24.29 -10.03
N MET A 27 15.07 -24.56 -10.81
CA MET A 27 15.63 -23.60 -11.77
C MET A 27 14.88 -23.67 -13.09
N PRO A 28 14.35 -22.55 -13.62
CA PRO A 28 13.63 -22.56 -14.88
C PRO A 28 14.56 -22.85 -16.06
N THR A 29 14.02 -23.53 -17.06
CA THR A 29 14.68 -23.73 -18.36
C THR A 29 14.72 -22.43 -19.18
N GLN A 30 15.57 -22.39 -20.21
CA GLN A 30 15.63 -21.22 -21.11
C GLN A 30 14.30 -20.94 -21.82
N LEU A 31 13.53 -21.96 -22.13
CA LEU A 31 12.22 -21.81 -22.75
C LEU A 31 11.20 -21.19 -21.76
N GLU A 32 11.23 -21.60 -20.51
CA GLU A 32 10.39 -21.03 -19.46
C GLU A 32 10.77 -19.56 -19.18
N ASN A 33 12.06 -19.23 -19.15
CA ASN A 33 12.53 -17.86 -19.07
C ASN A 33 12.07 -17.00 -20.27
N LEU A 34 12.16 -17.54 -21.48
CA LEU A 34 11.65 -16.86 -22.68
C LEU A 34 10.13 -16.65 -22.60
N ARG A 35 9.41 -17.65 -22.10
CA ARG A 35 7.96 -17.55 -21.90
C ARG A 35 7.61 -16.46 -20.87
N PHE A 36 8.34 -16.38 -19.78
CA PHE A 36 8.20 -15.29 -18.80
C PHE A 36 8.45 -13.92 -19.45
N PHE A 37 9.55 -13.78 -20.18
CA PHE A 37 9.88 -12.54 -20.88
C PHE A 37 8.75 -12.10 -21.82
N LEU A 38 8.22 -13.00 -22.61
CA LEU A 38 7.15 -12.66 -23.56
C LEU A 38 5.80 -12.44 -22.87
N SER A 39 5.40 -13.29 -21.93
CA SER A 39 4.08 -13.21 -21.28
C SER A 39 3.98 -12.09 -20.26
N TYR A 40 4.98 -11.97 -19.38
CA TYR A 40 4.97 -10.97 -18.33
C TYR A 40 5.60 -9.66 -18.80
N GLN A 41 6.87 -9.68 -19.19
CA GLN A 41 7.61 -8.43 -19.42
C GLN A 41 7.17 -7.72 -20.70
N CYS A 42 7.01 -8.43 -21.82
CA CYS A 42 6.58 -7.82 -23.07
C CYS A 42 5.06 -7.61 -23.15
N ASN A 43 4.27 -8.62 -22.77
CA ASN A 43 2.81 -8.53 -22.93
C ASN A 43 2.17 -7.77 -21.76
N PHE A 44 2.36 -8.22 -20.52
CA PHE A 44 1.69 -7.62 -19.37
C PHE A 44 2.28 -6.26 -18.99
N MET A 45 3.61 -6.10 -18.91
CA MET A 45 4.30 -4.89 -18.46
C MET A 45 4.55 -3.85 -19.56
N TYR A 46 4.36 -4.17 -20.86
CA TYR A 46 4.54 -3.20 -21.93
C TYR A 46 3.32 -3.11 -22.84
N TRP A 47 2.91 -4.24 -23.47
CA TRP A 47 1.82 -4.23 -24.45
C TRP A 47 0.49 -3.80 -23.83
N ARG A 48 0.17 -4.25 -22.62
CA ARG A 48 -1.02 -3.83 -21.88
C ARG A 48 -1.04 -2.31 -21.69
N TYR A 49 0.07 -1.72 -21.27
CA TYR A 49 0.19 -0.26 -21.09
C TYR A 49 0.10 0.50 -22.42
N PHE A 50 0.69 -0.03 -23.47
CA PHE A 50 0.54 0.52 -24.81
C PHE A 50 -0.93 0.54 -25.22
N MET A 51 -1.64 -0.56 -25.05
CA MET A 51 -3.06 -0.66 -25.40
C MET A 51 -3.96 0.25 -24.54
N TRP A 52 -3.62 0.55 -23.29
CA TRP A 52 -4.34 1.54 -22.49
C TRP A 52 -4.40 2.91 -23.18
N ASN A 53 -3.34 3.31 -23.85
CA ASN A 53 -3.25 4.60 -24.52
C ASN A 53 -3.93 4.63 -25.89
N PHE A 54 -4.06 3.48 -26.55
CA PHE A 54 -4.47 3.44 -27.96
C PHE A 54 -5.72 2.58 -28.25
N ALA A 55 -6.16 1.75 -27.31
CA ALA A 55 -7.37 0.95 -27.44
C ALA A 55 -8.43 1.30 -26.39
N GLY A 56 -8.04 1.25 -25.12
CA GLY A 56 -8.87 1.57 -23.98
C GLY A 56 -8.38 0.88 -22.72
N ARG A 57 -8.84 1.32 -21.56
CA ARG A 57 -8.46 0.83 -20.23
C ARG A 57 -9.69 0.36 -19.46
N GLN A 58 -9.63 -0.80 -18.85
CA GLN A 58 -10.72 -1.40 -18.09
C GLN A 58 -11.04 -0.62 -16.80
N ASN A 59 -10.01 -0.30 -16.02
CA ASN A 59 -10.05 0.54 -14.83
C ASN A 59 -8.62 0.92 -14.42
N ASP A 60 -8.47 1.79 -13.42
CA ASP A 60 -7.16 2.26 -12.91
C ASP A 60 -6.64 1.49 -11.70
N LEU A 61 -7.28 0.39 -11.33
CA LEU A 61 -6.79 -0.49 -10.28
C LEU A 61 -5.58 -1.28 -10.77
N GLN A 62 -4.60 -1.44 -9.88
CA GLN A 62 -3.40 -2.19 -10.20
C GLN A 62 -3.73 -3.66 -10.42
N GLY A 63 -3.32 -4.19 -11.60
CA GLY A 63 -3.49 -5.59 -11.96
C GLY A 63 -2.23 -6.42 -11.78
N ASN A 64 -2.40 -7.72 -11.51
CA ASN A 64 -1.36 -8.74 -11.49
C ASN A 64 -1.67 -9.91 -12.46
N GLY A 65 -2.55 -9.67 -13.43
CA GLY A 65 -2.97 -10.64 -14.44
C GLY A 65 -4.38 -11.20 -14.23
N GLU A 66 -5.08 -10.78 -13.20
CA GLU A 66 -6.49 -11.09 -12.95
C GLU A 66 -7.41 -10.41 -13.97
N PRO A 67 -8.62 -10.97 -14.24
CA PRO A 67 -9.50 -10.47 -15.30
C PRO A 67 -10.23 -9.17 -14.95
N GLU A 68 -10.25 -8.74 -13.67
CA GLU A 68 -11.01 -7.59 -13.19
C GLU A 68 -10.20 -6.31 -13.02
N HIS A 69 -8.88 -6.34 -13.01
CA HIS A 69 -8.05 -5.19 -12.67
C HIS A 69 -7.09 -4.79 -13.80
N GLY A 70 -7.16 -3.51 -14.19
CA GLY A 70 -6.15 -2.85 -15.00
C GLY A 70 -5.87 -3.48 -16.37
N ASN A 71 -6.82 -4.20 -16.96
CA ASN A 71 -6.65 -4.77 -18.29
C ASN A 71 -6.86 -3.70 -19.38
N TRP A 72 -6.41 -3.97 -20.60
CA TRP A 72 -6.80 -3.16 -21.74
C TRP A 72 -8.09 -3.70 -22.36
N ILE A 73 -8.91 -2.82 -22.92
CA ILE A 73 -10.18 -3.17 -23.56
C ILE A 73 -10.31 -2.49 -24.91
N THR A 74 -11.20 -3.02 -25.74
CA THR A 74 -11.54 -2.42 -27.02
C THR A 74 -12.79 -1.57 -26.96
N GLY A 75 -13.66 -1.78 -25.96
CA GLY A 75 -15.02 -1.25 -25.88
C GLY A 75 -16.02 -2.03 -26.74
N ILE A 76 -15.59 -3.11 -27.36
CA ILE A 76 -16.44 -3.99 -28.16
C ILE A 76 -16.72 -5.25 -27.34
N SER A 77 -17.93 -5.35 -26.77
CA SER A 77 -18.28 -6.32 -25.73
C SER A 77 -17.94 -7.77 -26.09
N PHE A 78 -18.15 -8.20 -27.34
CA PHE A 78 -17.85 -9.58 -27.70
C PHE A 78 -16.34 -9.89 -27.68
N ILE A 79 -15.47 -8.90 -27.98
CA ILE A 79 -14.01 -9.05 -27.93
C ILE A 79 -13.58 -9.05 -26.47
N ASP A 80 -14.03 -8.07 -25.71
CA ASP A 80 -13.62 -7.88 -24.32
C ASP A 80 -14.09 -9.04 -23.43
N ASN A 81 -15.33 -9.55 -23.68
CA ASN A 81 -15.85 -10.74 -23.01
C ASN A 81 -15.09 -12.02 -23.37
N ALA A 82 -14.59 -12.13 -24.59
CA ALA A 82 -13.76 -13.27 -25.00
C ALA A 82 -12.36 -13.22 -24.35
N LEU A 83 -11.83 -12.02 -24.11
CA LEU A 83 -10.52 -11.82 -23.49
C LEU A 83 -10.55 -12.01 -21.97
N TYR A 84 -11.54 -11.44 -21.27
CA TYR A 84 -11.52 -11.29 -19.81
C TYR A 84 -12.77 -11.84 -19.11
N GLY A 85 -13.67 -12.52 -19.83
CA GLY A 85 -14.96 -12.94 -19.29
C GLY A 85 -16.02 -11.83 -19.35
N ASN A 86 -17.23 -12.15 -18.92
CA ASN A 86 -18.38 -11.24 -19.09
C ASN A 86 -18.21 -9.95 -18.28
N GLN A 87 -17.91 -8.85 -18.97
CA GLN A 87 -17.69 -7.54 -18.37
C GLN A 87 -19.00 -6.94 -17.76
N ASP A 88 -20.18 -7.33 -18.26
CA ASP A 88 -21.45 -6.87 -17.69
C ASP A 88 -21.72 -7.46 -16.31
N MET A 89 -21.06 -8.56 -15.95
CA MET A 89 -21.16 -9.19 -14.64
C MET A 89 -20.22 -8.59 -13.59
N MET A 90 -19.33 -7.70 -13.98
CA MET A 90 -18.41 -7.04 -13.03
C MET A 90 -19.18 -6.32 -11.92
N PRO A 91 -18.61 -6.24 -10.70
CA PRO A 91 -19.17 -5.43 -9.61
C PRO A 91 -19.42 -3.97 -10.01
N ASP A 92 -20.48 -3.39 -9.46
CA ASP A 92 -20.88 -2.00 -9.78
C ASP A 92 -19.75 -1.00 -9.53
N GLU A 93 -18.94 -1.19 -8.50
CA GLU A 93 -17.82 -0.29 -8.16
C GLU A 93 -16.71 -0.32 -9.22
N LEU A 94 -16.44 -1.47 -9.84
CA LEU A 94 -15.46 -1.60 -10.91
C LEU A 94 -15.98 -0.97 -12.22
N LYS A 95 -17.26 -1.14 -12.51
CA LYS A 95 -17.90 -0.49 -13.67
C LYS A 95 -17.96 1.03 -13.53
N ALA A 96 -18.14 1.53 -12.32
CA ALA A 96 -18.18 2.96 -12.02
C ALA A 96 -16.80 3.60 -11.87
N ASN A 97 -15.72 2.83 -12.04
CA ASN A 97 -14.36 3.36 -11.93
C ASN A 97 -14.09 4.38 -13.03
N LYS A 98 -13.62 5.58 -12.66
CA LYS A 98 -13.37 6.68 -13.60
C LYS A 98 -12.24 6.40 -14.58
N GLY A 99 -11.31 5.51 -14.23
CA GLY A 99 -10.27 5.04 -15.12
C GLY A 99 -10.75 4.04 -16.20
N HIS A 100 -12.08 3.80 -16.29
CA HIS A 100 -12.69 3.05 -17.39
C HIS A 100 -12.78 3.92 -18.65
N ASN A 101 -11.82 3.75 -19.57
CA ASN A 101 -11.68 4.58 -20.76
C ASN A 101 -11.79 3.72 -22.03
N VAL A 102 -12.70 4.06 -22.93
CA VAL A 102 -12.96 3.32 -24.16
C VAL A 102 -12.63 4.18 -25.38
N PHE A 103 -11.65 3.75 -26.18
CA PHE A 103 -11.21 4.47 -27.38
C PHE A 103 -11.57 3.74 -28.69
N TYR A 104 -12.21 2.57 -28.60
CA TYR A 104 -12.60 1.72 -29.75
C TYR A 104 -11.43 1.42 -30.68
N CYS A 105 -10.21 1.35 -30.18
CA CYS A 105 -8.98 1.20 -30.96
C CYS A 105 -8.78 2.28 -32.05
N LEU A 106 -9.50 3.41 -32.01
CA LEU A 106 -9.39 4.44 -33.04
C LEU A 106 -7.98 5.05 -33.15
N PRO A 107 -7.31 5.45 -32.05
CA PRO A 107 -5.93 5.92 -32.14
C PRO A 107 -4.97 4.82 -32.60
N LEU A 108 -5.20 3.57 -32.19
CA LEU A 108 -4.40 2.42 -32.63
C LEU A 108 -4.47 2.25 -34.15
N LEU A 109 -5.67 2.24 -34.71
CA LEU A 109 -5.88 2.09 -36.16
C LEU A 109 -5.26 3.26 -36.94
N LEU A 110 -5.45 4.49 -36.47
CA LEU A 110 -4.88 5.67 -37.08
C LEU A 110 -3.35 5.64 -37.10
N GLY A 111 -2.73 5.18 -35.98
CA GLY A 111 -1.28 5.00 -35.87
C GLY A 111 -0.76 3.91 -36.82
N LEU A 112 -1.46 2.77 -36.95
CA LEU A 112 -1.10 1.71 -37.90
C LEU A 112 -1.18 2.21 -39.34
N ILE A 113 -2.23 2.96 -39.70
CA ILE A 113 -2.34 3.58 -41.05
C ILE A 113 -1.13 4.47 -41.31
N GLY A 114 -0.74 5.33 -40.37
CA GLY A 114 0.41 6.21 -40.51
C GLY A 114 1.75 5.47 -40.63
N LEU A 115 1.93 4.43 -39.81
CA LEU A 115 3.10 3.57 -39.80
C LEU A 115 3.32 2.92 -41.20
N PHE A 116 2.29 2.25 -41.71
CA PHE A 116 2.39 1.60 -43.03
C PHE A 116 2.52 2.61 -44.15
N TRP A 117 1.78 3.73 -44.11
CA TRP A 117 1.91 4.78 -45.11
C TRP A 117 3.34 5.35 -45.17
N GLN A 118 3.96 5.61 -44.01
CA GLN A 118 5.33 6.08 -43.95
C GLN A 118 6.32 5.04 -44.49
N ALA A 119 6.18 3.77 -44.12
CA ALA A 119 7.05 2.67 -44.57
C ALA A 119 7.03 2.46 -46.08
N TRP A 120 5.88 2.66 -46.74
CA TRP A 120 5.72 2.44 -48.16
C TRP A 120 5.93 3.67 -49.04
N ARG A 121 6.39 4.77 -48.49
CA ARG A 121 6.56 6.06 -49.18
C ARG A 121 7.91 6.20 -49.91
N GLY A 122 8.53 5.11 -50.30
CA GLY A 122 9.82 5.07 -51.00
C GLY A 122 11.02 5.34 -50.09
N LYS A 123 12.19 5.62 -50.68
CA LYS A 123 13.47 5.70 -49.95
C LYS A 123 13.47 6.73 -48.78
N ARG A 124 12.89 7.90 -49.00
CA ARG A 124 12.80 8.92 -47.94
C ARG A 124 11.81 8.51 -46.83
N GLY A 125 10.70 7.90 -47.21
CA GLY A 125 9.70 7.42 -46.24
C GLY A 125 10.28 6.34 -45.34
N ILE A 126 10.98 5.36 -45.90
CA ILE A 126 11.60 4.28 -45.12
C ILE A 126 12.73 4.78 -44.21
N GLN A 127 13.50 5.80 -44.63
CA GLN A 127 14.52 6.40 -43.77
C GLN A 127 13.88 7.09 -42.54
N GLN A 128 12.83 7.86 -42.75
CA GLN A 128 12.09 8.53 -41.65
C GLN A 128 11.35 7.51 -40.78
N PHE A 129 10.83 6.44 -41.38
CA PHE A 129 10.22 5.33 -40.66
C PHE A 129 11.18 4.72 -39.65
N TRP A 130 12.42 4.42 -40.07
CA TRP A 130 13.41 3.86 -39.13
C TRP A 130 13.76 4.80 -37.99
N VAL A 131 13.75 6.11 -38.17
CA VAL A 131 13.97 7.07 -37.08
C VAL A 131 12.87 6.97 -36.04
N VAL A 132 11.59 6.99 -36.44
CA VAL A 132 10.45 6.87 -35.52
C VAL A 132 10.40 5.46 -34.91
N PHE A 133 10.69 4.44 -35.71
CA PHE A 133 10.72 3.05 -35.25
C PHE A 133 11.79 2.82 -34.17
N PHE A 134 13.01 3.33 -34.36
CA PHE A 134 14.04 3.21 -33.35
C PHE A 134 13.70 4.03 -32.11
N LEU A 135 13.09 5.19 -32.25
CA LEU A 135 12.57 5.93 -31.09
C LEU A 135 11.54 5.09 -30.33
N PHE A 136 10.57 4.53 -31.03
CA PHE A 136 9.54 3.65 -30.47
C PHE A 136 10.14 2.41 -29.77
N PHE A 137 11.06 1.71 -30.47
CA PHE A 137 11.67 0.49 -29.97
C PHE A 137 12.59 0.74 -28.77
N MET A 138 13.48 1.74 -28.86
CA MET A 138 14.47 2.03 -27.81
C MET A 138 13.85 2.59 -26.54
N THR A 139 12.74 3.33 -26.64
CA THR A 139 12.01 3.85 -25.47
C THR A 139 10.88 2.91 -25.01
N GLY A 140 10.68 1.79 -25.68
CA GLY A 140 9.70 0.76 -25.34
C GLY A 140 10.36 -0.57 -25.01
N LEU A 141 10.44 -1.48 -26.00
CA LEU A 141 10.93 -2.85 -25.79
C LEU A 141 12.38 -2.92 -25.29
N ALA A 142 13.25 -1.99 -25.70
CA ALA A 142 14.62 -1.94 -25.15
C ALA A 142 14.61 -1.58 -23.65
N ILE A 143 13.70 -0.71 -23.22
CA ILE A 143 13.51 -0.39 -21.80
C ILE A 143 12.99 -1.61 -21.02
N VAL A 144 12.09 -2.44 -21.61
CA VAL A 144 11.65 -3.70 -20.98
C VAL A 144 12.85 -4.59 -20.65
N VAL A 145 13.77 -4.77 -21.60
CA VAL A 145 14.98 -5.58 -21.41
C VAL A 145 15.89 -4.94 -20.33
N TYR A 146 16.08 -3.62 -20.39
CA TYR A 146 16.96 -2.90 -19.47
C TYR A 146 16.47 -2.97 -18.02
N ILE A 147 15.18 -2.72 -17.78
CA ILE A 147 14.61 -2.70 -16.42
C ILE A 147 14.49 -4.12 -15.86
N ASN A 148 14.22 -5.12 -16.69
CA ASN A 148 14.07 -6.53 -16.32
C ASN A 148 13.13 -6.71 -15.12
N GLN A 149 11.90 -6.20 -15.22
CA GLN A 149 10.96 -6.12 -14.09
C GLN A 149 10.54 -7.49 -13.58
N THR A 150 10.47 -7.59 -12.25
CA THR A 150 9.98 -8.76 -11.52
C THR A 150 8.45 -8.70 -11.36
N PRO A 151 7.76 -9.83 -11.13
CA PRO A 151 6.35 -9.83 -10.73
C PRO A 151 6.10 -9.04 -9.43
N SER A 152 4.83 -8.74 -9.16
CA SER A 152 4.39 -8.01 -7.95
C SER A 152 5.05 -6.66 -7.76
N GLN A 153 4.99 -5.84 -8.78
CA GLN A 153 5.41 -4.45 -8.66
C GLN A 153 4.51 -3.71 -7.65
N PRO A 154 5.06 -2.78 -6.84
CA PRO A 154 4.27 -2.04 -5.84
C PRO A 154 3.28 -1.04 -6.46
N ARG A 155 3.43 -0.74 -7.74
CA ARG A 155 2.54 0.13 -8.55
C ARG A 155 2.71 -0.16 -10.03
N GLU A 156 1.78 0.33 -10.85
CA GLU A 156 1.91 0.30 -12.31
C GLU A 156 3.14 1.10 -12.79
N ARG A 157 3.81 0.62 -13.83
CA ARG A 157 5.07 1.18 -14.37
C ARG A 157 4.92 1.72 -15.79
N ASP A 158 3.73 2.07 -16.22
CA ASP A 158 3.40 2.59 -17.55
C ASP A 158 4.22 3.82 -17.96
N TYR A 159 4.51 4.70 -17.00
CA TYR A 159 5.34 5.90 -17.21
C TYR A 159 6.76 5.58 -17.69
N SER A 160 7.29 4.39 -17.44
CA SER A 160 8.61 3.97 -17.92
C SER A 160 8.68 3.88 -19.46
N TYR A 161 7.54 3.75 -20.11
CA TYR A 161 7.41 3.56 -21.55
C TYR A 161 6.78 4.76 -22.28
N ALA A 162 6.62 5.89 -21.62
CA ALA A 162 5.96 7.08 -22.16
C ALA A 162 6.59 7.57 -23.47
N GLY A 163 7.92 7.45 -23.61
CA GLY A 163 8.62 7.78 -24.85
C GLY A 163 8.17 6.95 -26.05
N SER A 164 7.88 5.66 -25.85
CA SER A 164 7.34 4.77 -26.89
C SER A 164 5.92 5.19 -27.31
N PHE A 165 5.08 5.56 -26.34
CA PHE A 165 3.72 6.04 -26.63
C PHE A 165 3.75 7.37 -27.37
N TYR A 166 4.66 8.27 -27.01
CA TYR A 166 4.91 9.50 -27.77
C TYR A 166 5.33 9.22 -29.22
N ALA A 167 6.26 8.27 -29.42
CA ALA A 167 6.69 7.89 -30.76
C ALA A 167 5.54 7.33 -31.60
N TYR A 168 4.66 6.52 -31.01
CA TYR A 168 3.48 6.01 -31.70
C TYR A 168 2.48 7.13 -32.06
N ALA A 169 2.34 8.16 -31.23
CA ALA A 169 1.50 9.31 -31.53
C ALA A 169 1.95 10.07 -32.79
N ILE A 170 3.26 10.03 -33.14
CA ILE A 170 3.76 10.56 -34.41
C ILE A 170 3.10 9.82 -35.58
N TRP A 171 2.99 8.47 -35.51
CA TRP A 171 2.31 7.70 -36.54
C TRP A 171 0.81 7.98 -36.59
N CYS A 172 0.15 8.27 -35.45
CA CYS A 172 -1.23 8.72 -35.46
C CYS A 172 -1.38 10.02 -36.27
N GLY A 173 -0.49 10.99 -36.09
CA GLY A 173 -0.46 12.22 -36.91
C GLY A 173 -0.19 11.94 -38.39
N LEU A 174 0.74 11.04 -38.72
CA LEU A 174 1.00 10.60 -40.10
C LEU A 174 -0.18 9.84 -40.71
N GLY A 175 -1.00 9.18 -39.87
CA GLY A 175 -2.25 8.53 -40.33
C GLY A 175 -3.23 9.53 -40.92
N VAL A 176 -3.33 10.73 -40.36
CA VAL A 176 -4.16 11.81 -40.91
C VAL A 176 -3.68 12.20 -42.31
N LEU A 177 -2.36 12.30 -42.49
CA LEU A 177 -1.78 12.59 -43.82
C LEU A 177 -2.02 11.46 -44.83
N ALA A 178 -1.96 10.22 -44.37
CA ALA A 178 -2.28 9.05 -45.19
C ALA A 178 -3.73 9.08 -45.68
N LEU A 179 -4.66 9.37 -44.78
CA LEU A 179 -6.09 9.50 -45.14
C LEU A 179 -6.33 10.67 -46.09
N TYR A 180 -5.62 11.79 -45.92
CA TYR A 180 -5.67 12.91 -46.84
C TYR A 180 -5.16 12.48 -48.25
N ASP A 181 -4.02 11.81 -48.35
CA ASP A 181 -3.50 11.32 -49.64
C ASP A 181 -4.49 10.35 -50.31
N TRP A 182 -5.20 9.51 -49.57
CA TRP A 182 -6.24 8.64 -50.10
C TRP A 182 -7.48 9.41 -50.57
N ALA A 183 -7.93 10.39 -49.78
CA ALA A 183 -9.06 11.27 -50.16
C ALA A 183 -8.75 12.05 -51.45
N ARG A 184 -7.50 12.47 -51.66
CA ARG A 184 -7.05 13.13 -52.90
C ARG A 184 -7.15 12.19 -54.14
N LYS A 185 -7.00 10.88 -53.98
CA LYS A 185 -7.19 9.91 -55.06
C LYS A 185 -8.66 9.83 -55.53
N LEU A 186 -9.62 10.23 -54.72
CA LEU A 186 -11.04 10.36 -55.07
C LEU A 186 -11.33 11.62 -55.89
N LYS A 187 -10.30 12.38 -56.30
CA LYS A 187 -10.38 13.60 -57.12
C LYS A 187 -11.16 14.76 -56.48
N LEU A 188 -11.33 14.75 -55.17
CA LEU A 188 -11.93 15.86 -54.43
C LEU A 188 -11.00 17.08 -54.42
N ALA A 189 -11.57 18.29 -54.32
CA ALA A 189 -10.78 19.53 -54.18
C ALA A 189 -9.83 19.44 -52.99
N PRO A 190 -8.60 19.97 -53.05
CA PRO A 190 -7.61 19.86 -51.98
C PRO A 190 -8.11 20.34 -50.64
N VAL A 191 -8.76 21.52 -50.64
CA VAL A 191 -9.31 22.15 -49.42
C VAL A 191 -10.41 21.27 -48.85
N LEU A 192 -11.32 20.77 -49.69
CA LEU A 192 -12.42 19.91 -49.23
C LEU A 192 -11.87 18.59 -48.65
N SER A 193 -10.90 17.96 -49.30
CA SER A 193 -10.25 16.73 -48.79
C SER A 193 -9.58 16.98 -47.43
N ALA A 194 -8.84 18.09 -47.30
CA ALA A 194 -8.21 18.45 -46.03
C ALA A 194 -9.22 18.71 -44.94
N SER A 195 -10.29 19.49 -45.22
CA SER A 195 -11.32 19.80 -44.23
C SER A 195 -12.07 18.56 -43.75
N VAL A 196 -12.51 17.70 -44.66
CA VAL A 196 -13.25 16.48 -44.32
C VAL A 196 -12.39 15.52 -43.50
N VAL A 197 -11.14 15.26 -43.95
CA VAL A 197 -10.22 14.36 -43.20
C VAL A 197 -9.86 14.94 -41.84
N SER A 198 -9.55 16.25 -41.74
CA SER A 198 -9.23 16.88 -40.46
C SER A 198 -10.41 16.82 -39.49
N LEU A 199 -11.62 17.11 -39.95
CA LEU A 199 -12.82 17.02 -39.09
C LEU A 199 -13.10 15.58 -38.64
N ALA A 200 -12.96 14.60 -39.55
CA ALA A 200 -13.15 13.21 -39.19
C ALA A 200 -12.08 12.70 -38.19
N CYS A 201 -10.82 13.05 -38.42
CA CYS A 201 -9.72 12.63 -37.53
C CYS A 201 -9.73 13.37 -36.19
N LEU A 202 -10.25 14.61 -36.12
CA LEU A 202 -10.41 15.38 -34.89
C LEU A 202 -11.36 14.69 -33.90
N PHE A 203 -12.28 13.86 -34.40
CA PHE A 203 -13.14 13.03 -33.55
C PHE A 203 -12.34 12.11 -32.63
N VAL A 204 -11.17 11.60 -33.05
CA VAL A 204 -10.35 10.70 -32.23
C VAL A 204 -9.85 11.38 -30.96
N PRO A 205 -9.12 12.52 -30.97
CA PRO A 205 -8.69 13.17 -29.75
C PRO A 205 -9.86 13.74 -28.93
N ILE A 206 -10.96 14.15 -29.56
CA ILE A 206 -12.18 14.57 -28.82
C ILE A 206 -12.78 13.39 -28.07
N GLN A 207 -12.92 12.23 -28.70
CA GLN A 207 -13.39 11.01 -28.07
C GLN A 207 -12.48 10.62 -26.88
N MET A 208 -11.16 10.62 -27.06
CA MET A 208 -10.20 10.35 -26.01
C MET A 208 -10.36 11.34 -24.85
N ALA A 209 -10.40 12.64 -25.13
CA ALA A 209 -10.58 13.68 -24.12
C ALA A 209 -11.89 13.53 -23.34
N SER A 210 -12.99 13.16 -24.03
CA SER A 210 -14.28 12.94 -23.38
C SER A 210 -14.30 11.76 -22.40
N GLN A 211 -13.44 10.78 -22.61
CA GLN A 211 -13.33 9.60 -21.75
C GLN A 211 -12.36 9.83 -20.58
N THR A 212 -11.28 10.58 -20.82
CA THR A 212 -10.18 10.70 -19.86
C THR A 212 -10.22 11.98 -19.03
N TRP A 213 -11.14 12.90 -19.28
CA TRP A 213 -11.16 14.20 -18.61
C TRP A 213 -11.37 14.07 -17.10
N ASP A 214 -12.29 13.23 -16.68
CA ASP A 214 -12.69 13.09 -15.28
C ASP A 214 -11.68 12.31 -14.43
N ASP A 215 -10.86 11.43 -15.03
CA ASP A 215 -9.77 10.72 -14.33
C ASP A 215 -8.42 11.44 -14.41
N HIS A 216 -8.32 12.50 -15.20
CA HIS A 216 -7.14 13.37 -15.30
C HIS A 216 -7.31 14.72 -14.57
N ASP A 217 -8.52 15.10 -14.21
CA ASP A 217 -8.74 16.32 -13.42
C ASP A 217 -8.29 16.12 -11.97
N ARG A 218 -7.18 16.76 -11.62
CA ARG A 218 -6.59 16.76 -10.27
C ARG A 218 -6.97 18.00 -9.46
N SER A 219 -7.81 18.88 -9.99
CA SER A 219 -8.22 20.10 -9.31
C SER A 219 -9.03 19.81 -8.05
N GLY A 220 -8.85 20.64 -7.03
CA GLY A 220 -9.60 20.52 -5.76
C GLY A 220 -9.21 19.33 -4.87
N ARG A 221 -8.26 18.49 -5.27
CA ARG A 221 -7.80 17.32 -4.53
C ARG A 221 -6.58 17.65 -3.67
N TYR A 222 -6.80 17.78 -2.37
CA TYR A 222 -5.74 18.06 -1.39
C TYR A 222 -5.50 16.90 -0.41
N THR A 223 -6.01 15.71 -0.72
CA THR A 223 -6.02 14.57 0.20
C THR A 223 -4.63 14.15 0.66
N CYS A 224 -3.64 14.08 -0.24
CA CYS A 224 -2.27 13.68 0.14
C CYS A 224 -1.62 14.68 1.09
N ARG A 225 -1.78 15.99 0.82
CA ARG A 225 -1.31 17.06 1.71
C ARG A 225 -1.97 16.94 3.08
N ASP A 226 -3.29 16.87 3.12
CA ASP A 226 -4.03 16.82 4.37
C ASP A 226 -3.80 15.51 5.15
N PHE A 227 -3.51 14.41 4.45
CA PHE A 227 -3.09 13.15 5.06
C PHE A 227 -1.74 13.31 5.79
N GLY A 228 -0.75 13.91 5.14
CA GLY A 228 0.54 14.23 5.75
C GLY A 228 0.38 15.14 6.96
N GLN A 229 -0.41 16.21 6.81
CA GLN A 229 -0.70 17.12 7.92
C GLN A 229 -1.39 16.40 9.09
N ASN A 230 -2.33 15.49 8.84
CA ASN A 230 -3.03 14.75 9.88
C ASN A 230 -2.08 13.84 10.68
N TYR A 231 -1.06 13.24 10.04
CA TYR A 231 0.01 12.55 10.74
C TYR A 231 0.77 13.48 11.67
N LEU A 232 1.24 14.61 11.15
CA LEU A 232 2.02 15.57 11.93
C LEU A 232 1.21 16.17 13.08
N MET A 233 -0.11 16.37 12.90
CA MET A 233 -1.01 16.85 13.96
C MET A 233 -1.33 15.78 15.01
N SER A 234 -1.18 14.50 14.69
CA SER A 234 -1.33 13.39 15.65
C SER A 234 -0.20 13.38 16.69
N LEU A 235 0.95 13.93 16.36
CA LEU A 235 2.11 13.93 17.24
C LEU A 235 1.94 14.91 18.41
N GLN A 236 2.49 14.55 19.57
CA GLN A 236 2.53 15.44 20.73
C GLN A 236 3.07 16.83 20.34
N GLN A 237 2.44 17.90 20.84
CA GLN A 237 2.79 19.28 20.47
C GLN A 237 4.12 19.77 21.04
N LYS A 238 4.64 19.11 22.06
CA LYS A 238 5.88 19.48 22.75
C LYS A 238 6.85 18.29 22.75
N GLY A 239 8.15 18.58 22.93
CA GLY A 239 9.17 17.55 23.10
C GLY A 239 9.86 17.14 21.80
N TYR A 240 9.64 17.87 20.69
CA TYR A 240 10.32 17.60 19.40
C TYR A 240 10.15 16.16 18.91
N PRO A 241 8.90 15.70 18.71
CA PRO A 241 8.61 14.30 18.40
C PRO A 241 9.31 13.80 17.15
N ILE A 242 9.59 12.50 17.11
CA ILE A 242 10.09 11.79 15.95
C ILE A 242 9.01 10.81 15.50
N ILE A 243 8.70 10.78 14.20
CA ILE A 243 7.82 9.78 13.61
C ILE A 243 8.59 8.91 12.62
N PHE A 244 8.56 7.61 12.84
CA PHE A 244 9.06 6.62 11.90
C PHE A 244 8.01 6.35 10.84
N THR A 245 8.41 6.48 9.57
CA THR A 245 7.62 6.16 8.38
C THR A 245 8.34 5.11 7.55
N ASN A 246 7.66 4.44 6.63
CA ASN A 246 8.30 3.48 5.74
C ASN A 246 7.76 3.63 4.31
N GLY A 247 8.69 3.77 3.35
CA GLY A 247 8.36 4.00 1.95
C GLY A 247 7.91 5.43 1.61
N ASP A 248 7.73 5.67 0.32
CA ASP A 248 7.49 7.00 -0.27
C ASP A 248 6.13 7.57 0.13
N ASN A 249 5.09 6.74 0.08
CA ASN A 249 3.70 7.17 0.27
C ASN A 249 3.43 7.71 1.68
N ASP A 250 4.11 7.16 2.68
CA ASP A 250 3.99 7.62 4.07
C ASP A 250 4.89 8.83 4.36
N THR A 251 6.02 8.95 3.65
CA THR A 251 7.08 9.92 3.98
C THR A 251 6.93 11.23 3.22
N PHE A 252 6.69 11.18 1.91
CA PHE A 252 6.74 12.37 1.06
C PHE A 252 5.62 13.38 1.33
N PRO A 253 4.38 12.98 1.67
CA PRO A 253 3.37 13.95 2.10
C PRO A 253 3.79 14.72 3.36
N LEU A 254 4.44 14.06 4.33
CA LEU A 254 4.91 14.69 5.56
C LEU A 254 6.07 15.66 5.28
N TRP A 255 7.00 15.27 4.40
CA TRP A 255 8.08 16.18 3.97
C TRP A 255 7.53 17.38 3.21
N TYR A 256 6.56 17.19 2.31
CA TYR A 256 5.90 18.31 1.63
C TYR A 256 5.30 19.29 2.65
N ASP A 257 4.59 18.79 3.66
CA ASP A 257 3.99 19.64 4.68
C ASP A 257 5.03 20.39 5.51
N GLN A 258 6.18 19.77 5.80
CA GLN A 258 7.27 20.45 6.54
C GLN A 258 8.03 21.45 5.66
N GLU A 259 8.43 21.04 4.44
CA GLU A 259 9.32 21.82 3.57
C GLU A 259 8.59 22.94 2.81
N VAL A 260 7.32 22.73 2.43
CA VAL A 260 6.54 23.67 1.61
C VAL A 260 5.52 24.43 2.44
N GLU A 261 4.76 23.74 3.29
CA GLU A 261 3.69 24.34 4.09
C GLU A 261 4.19 24.86 5.46
N GLY A 262 5.41 24.50 5.89
CA GLY A 262 5.98 24.90 7.17
C GLY A 262 5.27 24.30 8.40
N ILE A 263 4.60 23.16 8.22
CA ILE A 263 3.78 22.52 9.26
C ILE A 263 4.65 21.62 10.13
N ARG A 264 4.57 21.80 11.47
CA ARG A 264 5.24 20.98 12.47
C ARG A 264 6.73 20.75 12.21
N THR A 265 7.44 21.80 11.83
CA THR A 265 8.90 21.79 11.65
C THR A 265 9.69 21.54 12.94
N ASP A 266 9.00 21.47 14.09
CA ASP A 266 9.52 21.00 15.37
C ASP A 266 9.64 19.49 15.46
N SER A 267 8.93 18.74 14.61
CA SER A 267 8.98 17.27 14.55
C SER A 267 10.00 16.77 13.55
N ARG A 268 10.39 15.49 13.67
CA ARG A 268 11.33 14.85 12.72
C ARG A 268 10.66 13.66 12.07
N VAL A 269 10.56 13.69 10.75
CA VAL A 269 10.14 12.54 9.95
C VAL A 269 11.37 11.67 9.66
N CYS A 270 11.31 10.41 10.02
CA CYS A 270 12.42 9.46 9.93
C CYS A 270 11.99 8.23 9.12
N ASN A 271 12.45 8.13 7.88
CA ASN A 271 12.14 7.02 7.00
C ASN A 271 13.00 5.79 7.34
N LEU A 272 12.36 4.67 7.70
CA LEU A 272 13.03 3.44 8.10
C LEU A 272 13.86 2.81 6.98
N SER A 273 13.38 2.86 5.74
CA SER A 273 14.13 2.34 4.59
C SER A 273 15.43 3.12 4.36
N TYR A 274 15.41 4.45 4.54
CA TYR A 274 16.60 5.28 4.35
C TYR A 274 17.56 5.21 5.54
N LEU A 275 17.10 4.82 6.73
CA LEU A 275 18.01 4.55 7.87
C LEU A 275 18.98 3.39 7.63
N GLN A 276 18.82 2.63 6.54
CA GLN A 276 19.83 1.65 6.10
C GLN A 276 21.07 2.32 5.50
N THR A 277 21.03 3.63 5.18
CA THR A 277 22.07 4.37 4.48
C THR A 277 22.79 5.37 5.39
N ASP A 278 24.10 5.47 5.26
CA ASP A 278 24.93 6.35 6.08
C ASP A 278 24.64 7.84 5.85
N TRP A 279 24.39 8.25 4.60
CA TRP A 279 24.08 9.64 4.28
C TRP A 279 22.81 10.14 4.98
N TYR A 280 21.80 9.27 5.11
CA TYR A 280 20.54 9.64 5.76
C TYR A 280 20.71 9.69 7.29
N ILE A 281 21.49 8.78 7.87
CA ILE A 281 21.87 8.84 9.29
C ILE A 281 22.61 10.15 9.56
N ASP A 282 23.58 10.53 8.71
CA ASP A 282 24.29 11.81 8.80
C ASP A 282 23.30 13.00 8.77
N GLN A 283 22.30 12.95 7.91
CA GLN A 283 21.23 13.95 7.84
C GLN A 283 20.38 13.99 9.12
N MET A 284 20.01 12.85 9.67
CA MET A 284 19.24 12.76 10.91
C MET A 284 20.01 13.29 12.12
N LYS A 285 21.32 13.15 12.14
CA LYS A 285 22.21 13.67 13.20
C LYS A 285 22.43 15.19 13.14
N ARG A 286 21.89 15.88 12.15
CA ARG A 286 21.90 17.35 12.06
C ARG A 286 20.55 17.91 12.53
N PRO A 287 20.53 19.07 13.21
CA PRO A 287 19.25 19.75 13.47
C PRO A 287 18.60 20.15 12.14
N ALA A 288 17.27 20.21 12.12
CA ALA A 288 16.51 20.70 10.98
C ALA A 288 15.39 21.60 11.48
N TYR A 289 15.33 22.82 10.94
CA TYR A 289 14.41 23.86 11.42
C TYR A 289 14.52 24.07 12.94
N THR A 290 13.43 23.91 13.66
CA THR A 290 13.41 23.99 15.13
C THR A 290 13.61 22.65 15.82
N SER A 291 13.67 21.53 15.05
CA SER A 291 13.87 20.18 15.58
C SER A 291 15.36 19.92 15.84
N PRO A 292 15.74 19.52 17.06
CA PRO A 292 17.13 19.15 17.36
C PRO A 292 17.54 17.86 16.63
N SER A 293 18.84 17.58 16.61
CA SER A 293 19.40 16.30 16.10
C SER A 293 18.67 15.11 16.68
N VAL A 294 18.48 14.07 15.88
CA VAL A 294 17.94 12.78 16.34
C VAL A 294 18.94 12.15 17.33
N PRO A 295 18.48 11.48 18.40
CA PRO A 295 19.38 10.99 19.46
C PRO A 295 20.14 9.71 19.05
N ILE A 296 20.98 9.82 18.01
CA ILE A 296 21.92 8.78 17.56
C ILE A 296 23.32 9.17 18.02
N SER A 297 23.88 8.43 18.99
CA SER A 297 25.17 8.73 19.61
C SER A 297 26.37 8.14 18.85
N TRP A 298 26.13 7.19 17.94
CA TRP A 298 27.19 6.46 17.25
C TRP A 298 28.10 7.38 16.43
N PRO A 299 29.42 7.24 16.50
CA PRO A 299 30.33 7.89 15.57
C PRO A 299 30.12 7.33 14.14
N ARG A 300 30.49 8.12 13.13
CA ARG A 300 30.23 7.79 11.71
C ARG A 300 30.82 6.46 11.29
N LEU A 301 31.98 6.08 11.83
CA LEU A 301 32.67 4.82 11.52
C LEU A 301 31.85 3.56 11.93
N ASP A 302 30.89 3.70 12.83
CA ASP A 302 30.07 2.57 13.29
C ASP A 302 28.83 2.33 12.40
N TYR A 303 28.49 3.26 11.49
CA TYR A 303 27.35 3.11 10.58
C TYR A 303 27.65 3.43 9.11
N VAL A 304 28.89 3.77 8.76
CA VAL A 304 29.28 3.96 7.35
C VAL A 304 28.97 2.70 6.54
N SER A 305 28.73 2.87 5.24
CA SER A 305 28.46 1.75 4.33
C SER A 305 29.49 0.61 4.50
N GLY A 306 29.00 -0.61 4.62
CA GLY A 306 29.80 -1.80 4.92
C GLY A 306 30.03 -2.07 6.42
N THR A 307 29.56 -1.20 7.34
CA THR A 307 29.69 -1.40 8.79
C THR A 307 28.30 -1.54 9.41
N ASN A 308 28.09 -2.58 10.24
CA ASN A 308 26.84 -2.87 10.93
C ASN A 308 25.61 -2.89 9.99
N GLU A 309 25.78 -3.41 8.77
CA GLU A 309 24.66 -3.57 7.83
C GLU A 309 23.58 -4.48 8.38
N TYR A 310 24.01 -5.54 9.08
CA TYR A 310 23.16 -6.42 9.89
C TYR A 310 23.98 -7.01 11.03
N VAL A 311 23.30 -7.36 12.13
CA VAL A 311 23.89 -8.06 13.28
C VAL A 311 23.03 -9.27 13.59
N PRO A 312 23.59 -10.50 13.60
CA PRO A 312 22.84 -11.73 13.86
C PRO A 312 22.29 -11.76 15.29
N VAL A 313 21.09 -12.32 15.46
CA VAL A 313 20.50 -12.62 16.77
C VAL A 313 20.77 -14.08 17.08
N GLN A 314 21.55 -14.34 18.13
CA GLN A 314 22.00 -15.68 18.52
C GLN A 314 21.68 -15.95 19.99
N PRO A 315 20.44 -16.31 20.33
CA PRO A 315 19.99 -16.51 21.70
C PRO A 315 20.70 -17.66 22.45
N GLU A 316 21.32 -18.57 21.73
CA GLU A 316 22.10 -19.68 22.25
C GLU A 316 23.27 -19.23 23.14
N PHE A 317 23.81 -18.05 22.91
CA PHE A 317 24.88 -17.49 23.76
C PHE A 317 24.37 -17.00 25.13
N LYS A 318 23.07 -16.81 25.30
CA LYS A 318 22.46 -16.26 26.52
C LYS A 318 22.87 -17.00 27.79
N GLN A 319 22.87 -18.34 27.75
CA GLN A 319 23.23 -19.16 28.90
C GLN A 319 24.72 -19.08 29.21
N GLN A 320 25.57 -19.14 28.21
CA GLN A 320 27.04 -19.04 28.36
C GLN A 320 27.44 -17.71 29.01
N ILE A 321 26.81 -16.62 28.60
CA ILE A 321 27.02 -15.28 29.16
C ILE A 321 26.57 -15.22 30.63
N LYS A 322 25.41 -15.78 30.98
CA LYS A 322 24.96 -15.86 32.37
C LYS A 322 25.94 -16.64 33.25
N ASP A 323 26.48 -17.73 32.73
CA ASP A 323 27.45 -18.54 33.46
C ASP A 323 28.80 -17.83 33.59
N PHE A 324 29.24 -17.07 32.57
CA PHE A 324 30.44 -16.22 32.68
C PHE A 324 30.28 -15.13 33.76
N TYR A 325 29.10 -14.49 33.85
CA TYR A 325 28.82 -13.53 34.95
C TYR A 325 28.82 -14.16 36.34
N LYS A 326 28.44 -15.43 36.45
CA LYS A 326 28.49 -16.15 37.74
C LYS A 326 29.92 -16.54 38.13
N GLN A 327 30.70 -17.00 37.14
CA GLN A 327 32.05 -17.52 37.40
C GLN A 327 33.09 -16.41 37.54
N ASN A 328 33.02 -15.36 36.74
CA ASN A 328 34.00 -14.28 36.68
C ASN A 328 33.29 -12.88 36.60
N PRO A 329 32.57 -12.45 37.64
CA PRO A 329 31.72 -11.26 37.58
C PRO A 329 32.50 -9.98 37.25
N ALA A 330 33.74 -9.82 37.74
CA ALA A 330 34.53 -8.63 37.47
C ALA A 330 34.97 -8.55 35.98
N ALA A 331 35.45 -9.65 35.42
CA ALA A 331 35.85 -9.73 34.01
C ALA A 331 34.62 -9.57 33.09
N ALA A 332 33.49 -10.22 33.40
CA ALA A 332 32.27 -10.14 32.64
C ALA A 332 31.71 -8.70 32.61
N LYS A 333 31.71 -7.99 33.74
CA LYS A 333 31.31 -6.59 33.81
C LYS A 333 32.24 -5.65 33.03
N ALA A 334 33.53 -5.91 33.07
CA ALA A 334 34.50 -5.13 32.30
C ALA A 334 34.30 -5.29 30.79
N GLN A 335 33.91 -6.49 30.35
CA GLN A 335 33.74 -6.82 28.94
C GLN A 335 32.35 -6.40 28.39
N PHE A 336 31.25 -6.59 29.15
CA PHE A 336 29.89 -6.44 28.67
C PHE A 336 29.02 -5.51 29.50
N GLY A 337 29.57 -4.78 30.46
CA GLY A 337 28.84 -3.88 31.37
C GLY A 337 28.17 -4.61 32.56
N ASP A 338 27.40 -3.90 33.34
CA ASP A 338 26.72 -4.46 34.53
C ASP A 338 25.61 -5.46 34.20
N ASP A 339 24.90 -5.26 33.10
CA ASP A 339 23.82 -6.13 32.60
C ASP A 339 24.02 -6.35 31.09
N PRO A 340 24.46 -7.54 30.66
CA PRO A 340 24.80 -7.81 29.26
C PRO A 340 23.61 -7.77 28.31
N PHE A 341 22.38 -7.84 28.82
CA PHE A 341 21.13 -7.85 28.03
C PHE A 341 20.36 -6.52 28.12
N GLU A 342 20.95 -5.53 28.79
CA GLU A 342 20.44 -4.16 28.80
C GLU A 342 20.73 -3.48 27.45
N LEU A 343 19.75 -2.77 26.88
CA LEU A 343 19.79 -2.22 25.52
C LEU A 343 21.06 -1.40 25.22
N LYS A 344 21.46 -0.48 26.13
CA LYS A 344 22.67 0.35 25.94
C LYS A 344 23.95 -0.50 25.91
N ASN A 345 23.99 -1.56 26.71
CA ASN A 345 25.13 -2.47 26.76
C ASN A 345 25.17 -3.37 25.51
N ILE A 346 24.02 -3.83 25.03
CA ILE A 346 23.94 -4.55 23.74
C ILE A 346 24.47 -3.68 22.60
N LEU A 347 23.97 -2.44 22.48
CA LEU A 347 24.41 -1.53 21.43
C LEU A 347 25.90 -1.17 21.53
N LYS A 348 26.42 -1.06 22.74
CA LYS A 348 27.81 -0.64 22.99
C LYS A 348 28.82 -1.79 22.85
N TYR A 349 28.57 -2.92 23.47
CA TYR A 349 29.58 -3.97 23.66
C TYR A 349 29.42 -5.13 22.67
N TRP A 350 28.22 -5.35 22.12
CA TRP A 350 27.94 -6.44 21.21
C TRP A 350 27.80 -5.94 19.77
N VAL A 351 26.82 -5.09 19.50
CA VAL A 351 26.56 -4.57 18.16
C VAL A 351 27.73 -3.80 17.56
N ARG A 352 28.43 -3.01 18.38
CA ARG A 352 29.61 -2.22 17.96
C ARG A 352 30.94 -2.94 18.24
N SER A 353 30.89 -4.23 18.54
CA SER A 353 32.13 -5.03 18.70
C SER A 353 32.90 -5.14 17.39
N LYS A 354 34.21 -5.01 17.47
CA LYS A 354 35.13 -5.26 16.33
C LYS A 354 35.58 -6.71 16.26
N ASP A 355 35.29 -7.49 17.29
CA ASP A 355 35.59 -8.91 17.35
C ASP A 355 34.42 -9.69 16.75
N PRO A 356 34.64 -10.46 15.64
CA PRO A 356 33.58 -11.24 15.00
C PRO A 356 32.88 -12.23 15.94
N GLN A 357 33.55 -12.71 17.00
CA GLN A 357 32.92 -13.64 17.95
C GLN A 357 31.93 -12.99 18.89
N THR A 358 32.04 -11.69 19.11
CA THR A 358 31.15 -10.89 19.96
C THR A 358 30.30 -9.90 19.16
N HIS A 359 30.41 -9.87 17.82
CA HIS A 359 29.58 -9.05 16.95
C HIS A 359 28.21 -9.73 16.66
N VAL A 360 27.42 -9.92 17.71
CA VAL A 360 26.12 -10.60 17.70
C VAL A 360 25.19 -9.96 18.72
N ILE A 361 23.89 -10.24 18.63
CA ILE A 361 22.93 -9.96 19.70
C ILE A 361 22.69 -11.28 20.45
N PRO A 362 23.19 -11.42 21.70
CA PRO A 362 23.28 -12.71 22.39
C PRO A 362 21.98 -13.14 23.07
N THR A 363 20.85 -12.58 22.69
CA THR A 363 19.55 -12.83 23.33
C THR A 363 18.38 -12.52 22.39
N ASP A 364 17.30 -13.24 22.56
CA ASP A 364 16.00 -12.95 21.95
C ASP A 364 15.16 -11.93 22.73
N THR A 365 15.67 -11.45 23.87
CA THR A 365 14.93 -10.55 24.76
C THR A 365 15.88 -9.47 25.30
N ILE A 366 15.63 -8.24 24.92
CA ILE A 366 16.40 -7.07 25.36
C ILE A 366 15.61 -6.34 26.44
N TYR A 367 16.32 -5.78 27.42
CA TYR A 367 15.74 -4.99 28.49
C TYR A 367 16.23 -3.56 28.43
N MET A 368 15.36 -2.60 28.72
CA MET A 368 15.71 -1.20 28.87
C MET A 368 15.26 -0.71 30.25
N LYS A 369 16.15 -0.15 31.06
CA LYS A 369 15.82 0.47 32.34
C LYS A 369 15.01 1.75 32.10
N ILE A 370 13.99 1.97 32.92
CA ILE A 370 13.07 3.09 32.77
C ILE A 370 13.37 4.19 33.77
N ASP A 371 13.53 5.42 33.29
CA ASP A 371 13.48 6.62 34.08
C ASP A 371 12.01 6.98 34.37
N LYS A 372 11.53 6.57 35.55
CA LYS A 372 10.13 6.75 35.97
C LYS A 372 9.72 8.23 36.05
N GLU A 373 10.64 9.12 36.40
CA GLU A 373 10.38 10.56 36.45
C GLU A 373 10.21 11.14 35.04
N ALA A 374 11.05 10.74 34.08
CA ALA A 374 10.91 11.14 32.69
C ALA A 374 9.58 10.66 32.11
N VAL A 375 9.19 9.40 32.39
CA VAL A 375 7.90 8.86 31.94
C VAL A 375 6.72 9.63 32.52
N ARG A 376 6.73 9.96 33.81
CA ARG A 376 5.66 10.77 34.42
C ARG A 376 5.50 12.14 33.76
N LYS A 377 6.61 12.76 33.36
CA LYS A 377 6.62 14.09 32.73
C LYS A 377 6.35 14.05 31.20
N SER A 378 6.38 12.89 30.59
CA SER A 378 6.29 12.72 29.12
C SER A 378 4.89 12.94 28.55
N GLY A 379 3.84 12.85 29.38
CA GLY A 379 2.44 12.92 28.95
C GLY A 379 1.94 11.68 28.21
N MET A 380 2.62 10.52 28.35
CA MET A 380 2.22 9.26 27.69
C MET A 380 1.33 8.36 28.58
N MET A 381 1.17 8.66 29.85
CA MET A 381 0.44 7.81 30.77
C MET A 381 -1.06 7.88 30.55
N LEU A 382 -1.70 6.74 30.45
CA LEU A 382 -3.16 6.61 30.51
C LEU A 382 -3.64 6.35 31.94
N PRO A 383 -4.91 6.62 32.25
CA PRO A 383 -5.47 6.31 33.55
C PRO A 383 -5.29 4.83 33.93
N GLY A 384 -4.73 4.58 35.11
CA GLY A 384 -4.47 3.22 35.60
C GLY A 384 -3.12 2.62 35.19
N ASP A 385 -2.28 3.34 34.42
CA ASP A 385 -0.93 2.87 34.11
C ASP A 385 -0.02 2.83 35.35
N SER A 386 0.74 1.74 35.47
CA SER A 386 1.85 1.62 36.41
C SER A 386 3.17 1.57 35.62
N ILE A 387 4.14 2.40 35.99
CA ILE A 387 5.41 2.48 35.25
C ILE A 387 6.27 1.27 35.65
N PRO A 388 6.63 0.40 34.70
CA PRO A 388 7.50 -0.75 34.94
C PRO A 388 8.94 -0.31 35.25
N ASP A 389 9.70 -1.16 35.93
CA ASP A 389 11.13 -0.92 36.16
C ASP A 389 11.96 -1.07 34.88
N ARG A 390 11.50 -1.90 33.97
CA ARG A 390 12.15 -2.21 32.69
C ARG A 390 11.12 -2.34 31.57
N MET A 391 11.45 -1.82 30.41
CA MET A 391 10.80 -2.16 29.15
C MET A 391 11.41 -3.45 28.62
N VAL A 392 10.58 -4.32 28.04
CA VAL A 392 11.01 -5.57 27.40
C VAL A 392 10.82 -5.41 25.90
N ILE A 393 11.89 -5.69 25.12
CA ILE A 393 11.86 -5.71 23.65
C ILE A 393 12.12 -7.15 23.22
N SER A 394 11.10 -7.79 22.64
CA SER A 394 11.20 -9.15 22.13
C SER A 394 11.79 -9.15 20.71
N LEU A 395 12.82 -9.95 20.50
CA LEU A 395 13.38 -10.25 19.18
C LEU A 395 13.01 -11.65 18.71
N GLN A 396 12.02 -12.30 19.34
CA GLN A 396 11.59 -13.64 18.99
C GLN A 396 11.23 -13.73 17.50
N GLY A 397 11.78 -14.74 16.81
CA GLY A 397 11.58 -14.94 15.36
C GLY A 397 12.49 -14.09 14.46
N LYS A 398 13.27 -13.14 15.00
CA LYS A 398 14.25 -12.37 14.23
C LYS A 398 15.59 -13.13 14.18
N GLN A 399 16.12 -13.34 12.98
CA GLN A 399 17.44 -13.95 12.78
C GLN A 399 18.57 -12.92 12.83
N ALA A 400 18.28 -11.68 12.46
CA ALA A 400 19.22 -10.58 12.50
C ALA A 400 18.46 -9.25 12.64
N LEU A 401 19.15 -8.21 13.12
CA LEU A 401 18.69 -6.82 13.01
C LEU A 401 19.53 -6.10 11.96
N TYR A 402 18.86 -5.34 11.12
CA TYR A 402 19.49 -4.50 10.10
C TYR A 402 19.83 -3.12 10.65
N LYS A 403 20.68 -2.38 9.93
CA LYS A 403 21.14 -1.04 10.33
C LYS A 403 19.99 -0.11 10.74
N GLY A 404 18.87 -0.09 10.00
CA GLY A 404 17.68 0.70 10.34
C GLY A 404 17.09 0.33 11.69
N ASP A 405 16.99 -0.98 11.99
CA ASP A 405 16.53 -1.48 13.30
C ASP A 405 17.46 -1.04 14.43
N LEU A 406 18.77 -1.14 14.19
CA LEU A 406 19.79 -0.72 15.16
C LEU A 406 19.72 0.78 15.45
N MET A 407 19.47 1.60 14.42
CA MET A 407 19.28 3.05 14.59
C MET A 407 17.98 3.36 15.35
N MET A 408 16.90 2.62 15.11
CA MET A 408 15.67 2.77 15.91
C MET A 408 15.92 2.42 17.38
N LEU A 409 16.60 1.31 17.67
CA LEU A 409 16.99 0.92 19.02
C LEU A 409 17.89 1.97 19.71
N GLU A 410 18.83 2.53 18.97
CA GLU A 410 19.70 3.62 19.46
C GLU A 410 18.89 4.85 19.85
N MET A 411 17.91 5.24 19.03
CA MET A 411 16.99 6.35 19.34
C MET A 411 16.14 6.04 20.57
N ILE A 412 15.63 4.83 20.72
CA ILE A 412 14.85 4.40 21.90
C ILE A 412 15.75 4.44 23.15
N ALA A 413 16.98 3.95 23.06
CA ALA A 413 17.92 3.96 24.17
C ALA A 413 18.28 5.37 24.67
N ASN A 414 18.27 6.37 23.79
CA ASN A 414 18.75 7.72 24.07
C ASN A 414 17.63 8.78 24.13
N CYS A 415 16.36 8.46 23.82
CA CYS A 415 15.25 9.42 23.88
C CYS A 415 14.90 9.84 25.32
N ASN A 416 15.26 9.05 26.30
CA ASN A 416 14.96 9.21 27.74
C ASN A 416 13.50 9.57 28.03
N TRP A 417 12.56 9.11 27.16
CA TRP A 417 11.12 9.36 27.24
C TRP A 417 10.71 10.85 27.19
N THR A 418 11.67 11.78 27.13
CA THR A 418 11.43 13.22 27.04
C THR A 418 11.18 13.66 25.60
N ARG A 419 11.72 12.92 24.64
CA ARG A 419 11.48 13.11 23.22
C ARG A 419 10.55 12.01 22.70
N PRO A 420 9.29 12.32 22.36
CA PRO A 420 8.32 11.30 21.94
C PRO A 420 8.73 10.60 20.64
N LEU A 421 8.64 9.28 20.62
CA LEU A 421 8.87 8.46 19.45
C LEU A 421 7.56 7.83 18.99
N TYR A 422 7.28 7.91 17.69
CA TYR A 422 6.08 7.40 17.06
C TYR A 422 6.41 6.53 15.86
N VAL A 423 5.52 5.58 15.57
CA VAL A 423 5.51 4.80 14.32
C VAL A 423 4.20 5.10 13.61
N ALA A 424 4.25 5.46 12.32
CA ALA A 424 3.05 5.69 11.53
C ALA A 424 2.20 4.41 11.45
N ILE A 425 0.86 4.54 11.55
CA ILE A 425 -0.04 3.36 11.57
C ILE A 425 -0.01 2.52 10.30
N THR A 426 0.54 3.05 9.23
CA THR A 426 0.72 2.37 7.94
C THR A 426 2.02 1.57 7.83
N VAL A 427 2.91 1.68 8.81
CA VAL A 427 4.16 0.90 8.84
C VAL A 427 3.83 -0.56 9.20
N GLY A 428 4.24 -1.49 8.35
CA GLY A 428 4.04 -2.92 8.56
C GLY A 428 4.79 -3.45 9.79
N SER A 429 4.21 -4.45 10.44
CA SER A 429 4.72 -5.03 11.70
C SER A 429 6.12 -5.62 11.59
N GLU A 430 6.54 -6.01 10.41
CA GLU A 430 7.89 -6.51 10.12
C GLU A 430 8.99 -5.45 10.33
N ASN A 431 8.63 -4.14 10.31
CA ASN A 431 9.56 -3.02 10.33
C ASN A 431 9.79 -2.40 11.72
N PHE A 432 9.19 -2.91 12.79
CA PHE A 432 9.34 -2.35 14.14
C PHE A 432 9.64 -3.37 15.24
N MET A 433 10.35 -4.45 14.93
CA MET A 433 10.98 -5.36 15.91
C MET A 433 10.06 -5.86 17.04
N ASN A 434 8.83 -6.24 16.73
CA ASN A 434 7.81 -6.67 17.71
C ASN A 434 7.46 -5.60 18.80
N LEU A 435 7.76 -4.32 18.55
CA LEU A 435 7.41 -3.22 19.48
C LEU A 435 5.90 -2.94 19.53
N GLY A 436 5.07 -3.60 18.74
CA GLY A 436 3.61 -3.42 18.72
C GLY A 436 2.96 -3.59 20.09
N ASP A 437 3.52 -4.46 20.95
CA ASP A 437 3.06 -4.65 22.33
C ASP A 437 3.30 -3.43 23.24
N ASN A 438 4.08 -2.47 22.78
CA ASN A 438 4.44 -1.24 23.49
C ASN A 438 3.82 0.01 22.85
N PHE A 439 2.87 -0.16 21.93
CA PHE A 439 2.25 0.96 21.23
C PHE A 439 1.00 1.46 21.94
N VAL A 440 0.85 2.80 21.94
CA VAL A 440 -0.41 3.48 22.24
C VAL A 440 -0.74 4.39 21.06
N GLN A 441 -1.84 4.13 20.40
CA GLN A 441 -2.28 4.92 19.26
C GLN A 441 -2.76 6.32 19.70
N GLU A 442 -2.21 7.35 19.06
CA GLU A 442 -2.61 8.75 19.19
C GLU A 442 -2.90 9.29 17.77
N GLY A 443 -4.15 9.38 17.37
CA GLY A 443 -4.54 9.76 16.00
C GLY A 443 -4.10 8.74 14.94
N LEU A 444 -3.24 9.15 14.00
CA LEU A 444 -2.67 8.28 12.95
C LEU A 444 -1.25 7.77 13.28
N ALA A 445 -0.82 7.86 14.53
CA ALA A 445 0.52 7.46 14.91
C ALA A 445 0.49 6.63 16.21
N ASN A 446 1.32 5.59 16.25
CA ASN A 446 1.52 4.75 17.42
C ASN A 446 2.70 5.28 18.22
N ARG A 447 2.45 5.77 19.43
CA ARG A 447 3.49 6.19 20.36
C ARG A 447 4.19 4.98 20.94
N ILE A 448 5.51 4.95 20.91
CA ILE A 448 6.32 3.95 21.61
C ILE A 448 6.31 4.29 23.10
N THR A 449 5.87 3.35 23.94
CA THR A 449 5.79 3.49 25.38
C THR A 449 6.53 2.36 26.10
N PRO A 450 6.89 2.53 27.39
CA PRO A 450 7.49 1.43 28.16
C PRO A 450 6.47 0.39 28.65
N PHE A 451 5.17 0.62 28.40
CA PHE A 451 4.08 -0.21 28.89
C PHE A 451 3.82 -1.38 27.93
N ASN A 452 3.49 -2.55 28.48
CA ASN A 452 2.88 -3.61 27.71
C ASN A 452 1.37 -3.37 27.65
N THR A 453 0.85 -3.18 26.44
CA THR A 453 -0.55 -2.85 26.18
C THR A 453 -1.42 -4.08 25.91
N GLN A 454 -0.84 -5.28 25.84
CA GLN A 454 -1.56 -6.52 25.52
C GLN A 454 -2.47 -7.02 26.65
N GLY A 455 -3.50 -7.77 26.28
CA GLY A 455 -4.31 -8.56 27.23
C GLY A 455 -5.39 -7.79 27.99
N ASN A 456 -5.76 -6.59 27.57
CA ASN A 456 -6.76 -5.75 28.24
C ASN A 456 -8.00 -5.47 27.39
N SER A 457 -8.48 -6.47 26.63
CA SER A 457 -9.68 -6.34 25.80
C SER A 457 -10.96 -6.43 26.63
N ASP A 458 -11.95 -5.61 26.26
CA ASP A 458 -13.32 -5.69 26.77
C ASP A 458 -14.08 -6.92 26.22
N GLN A 459 -15.35 -7.06 26.61
CA GLN A 459 -16.22 -8.14 26.13
C GLN A 459 -16.49 -8.13 24.62
N ASN A 460 -16.17 -7.05 23.92
CA ASN A 460 -16.30 -6.87 22.47
C ASN A 460 -14.95 -7.02 21.76
N GLY A 461 -13.88 -7.37 22.48
CA GLY A 461 -12.53 -7.51 21.93
C GLY A 461 -11.76 -6.19 21.74
N ILE A 462 -12.27 -5.08 22.26
CA ILE A 462 -11.63 -3.76 22.14
C ILE A 462 -10.57 -3.63 23.24
N ASN A 463 -9.32 -3.47 22.86
CA ASN A 463 -8.23 -3.24 23.80
C ASN A 463 -8.25 -1.77 24.28
N MET A 464 -8.32 -1.57 25.59
CA MET A 464 -8.48 -0.24 26.18
C MET A 464 -7.14 0.44 26.53
N ARG A 465 -6.03 -0.25 26.37
CA ARG A 465 -4.68 0.25 26.74
C ARG A 465 -3.78 0.61 25.59
N ASP A 466 -4.11 0.20 24.38
CA ASP A 466 -3.33 0.50 23.17
C ASP A 466 -3.82 1.75 22.42
N PHE A 467 -4.79 2.50 23.01
CA PHE A 467 -5.45 3.61 22.35
C PHE A 467 -5.72 4.79 23.29
N ASP A 468 -5.13 5.96 23.01
CA ASP A 468 -5.43 7.20 23.73
C ASP A 468 -6.67 7.87 23.12
N THR A 469 -7.82 7.55 23.68
CA THR A 469 -9.13 8.00 23.19
C THR A 469 -9.28 9.53 23.23
N GLU A 470 -8.76 10.19 24.29
CA GLU A 470 -8.94 11.64 24.44
C GLU A 470 -8.09 12.42 23.44
N LYS A 471 -6.81 12.06 23.30
CA LYS A 471 -5.94 12.70 22.31
C LYS A 471 -6.41 12.43 20.88
N THR A 472 -6.79 11.19 20.60
CA THR A 472 -7.29 10.81 19.26
C THR A 472 -8.59 11.55 18.94
N TYR A 473 -9.51 11.68 19.91
CA TYR A 473 -10.72 12.48 19.74
C TYR A 473 -10.39 13.96 19.45
N ASP A 474 -9.50 14.58 20.23
CA ASP A 474 -9.13 15.99 20.02
C ASP A 474 -8.54 16.20 18.63
N VAL A 475 -7.58 15.38 18.20
CA VAL A 475 -6.93 15.59 16.90
C VAL A 475 -7.87 15.31 15.72
N MET A 476 -8.64 14.22 15.76
CA MET A 476 -9.56 13.86 14.67
C MET A 476 -10.76 14.78 14.59
N MET A 477 -11.27 15.27 15.70
CA MET A 477 -12.43 16.15 15.73
C MET A 477 -12.09 17.62 15.51
N ASN A 478 -10.90 18.09 15.90
CA ASN A 478 -10.61 19.52 15.94
C ASN A 478 -9.46 19.95 15.00
N ARG A 479 -8.53 19.04 14.64
CA ARG A 479 -7.30 19.42 13.95
C ARG A 479 -7.17 18.81 12.56
N PHE A 480 -7.80 17.66 12.29
CA PHE A 480 -7.70 16.98 11.00
C PHE A 480 -8.36 17.77 9.89
N LYS A 481 -7.71 17.73 8.72
CA LYS A 481 -8.21 18.22 7.44
C LYS A 481 -8.60 17.07 6.52
N TRP A 482 -9.40 17.34 5.51
CA TRP A 482 -10.10 16.30 4.76
C TRP A 482 -9.97 16.44 3.24
N GLY A 483 -9.03 17.26 2.77
CA GLY A 483 -8.59 17.30 1.37
C GLY A 483 -9.66 17.56 0.30
N GLY A 484 -10.79 18.18 0.67
CA GLY A 484 -11.90 18.41 -0.27
C GLY A 484 -12.80 17.19 -0.50
N LEU A 485 -12.62 16.09 0.26
CA LEU A 485 -13.33 14.82 0.06
C LEU A 485 -14.86 14.91 0.15
N ASN A 486 -15.39 15.99 0.69
CA ASN A 486 -16.82 16.29 0.74
C ASN A 486 -17.36 17.00 -0.52
N VAL A 487 -16.51 17.31 -1.50
CA VAL A 487 -16.93 17.92 -2.78
C VAL A 487 -17.29 16.81 -3.77
N PRO A 488 -18.52 16.76 -4.31
CA PRO A 488 -18.91 15.72 -5.25
C PRO A 488 -18.08 15.74 -6.54
N GLY A 489 -17.80 14.56 -7.09
CA GLY A 489 -17.13 14.42 -8.39
C GLY A 489 -15.61 14.46 -8.35
N LEU A 490 -15.01 14.52 -7.17
CA LEU A 490 -13.56 14.45 -7.04
C LEU A 490 -13.02 13.10 -7.57
N TYR A 491 -11.94 13.15 -8.36
CA TYR A 491 -11.24 11.93 -8.75
C TYR A 491 -10.25 11.51 -7.66
N ILE A 492 -10.36 10.27 -7.22
CA ILE A 492 -9.50 9.66 -6.20
C ILE A 492 -8.95 8.36 -6.76
N ASP A 493 -7.65 8.33 -7.07
CA ASP A 493 -6.97 7.13 -7.52
C ASP A 493 -6.82 6.09 -6.38
N GLU A 494 -6.44 4.86 -6.73
CA GLU A 494 -6.33 3.74 -5.78
C GLU A 494 -5.43 4.07 -4.58
N THR A 495 -4.27 4.70 -4.78
CA THR A 495 -3.33 5.02 -3.69
C THR A 495 -3.92 6.03 -2.72
N VAL A 496 -4.56 7.09 -3.24
CA VAL A 496 -5.23 8.09 -2.41
C VAL A 496 -6.48 7.52 -1.73
N MET A 497 -7.19 6.61 -2.40
CA MET A 497 -8.34 5.91 -1.82
C MET A 497 -7.94 5.09 -0.57
N ARG A 498 -6.77 4.44 -0.57
CA ARG A 498 -6.24 3.75 0.61
C ARG A 498 -6.02 4.69 1.79
N MET A 499 -5.57 5.93 1.55
CA MET A 499 -5.47 6.96 2.60
C MET A 499 -6.85 7.33 3.15
N CYS A 500 -7.86 7.47 2.28
CA CYS A 500 -9.24 7.73 2.70
C CYS A 500 -9.82 6.58 3.54
N TYR A 501 -9.55 5.34 3.16
CA TYR A 501 -9.96 4.15 3.91
C TYR A 501 -9.30 4.10 5.29
N THR A 502 -8.03 4.45 5.37
CA THR A 502 -7.33 4.56 6.67
C THR A 502 -8.03 5.57 7.58
N HIS A 503 -8.35 6.76 7.10
CA HIS A 503 -9.07 7.75 7.91
C HIS A 503 -10.44 7.24 8.39
N ARG A 504 -11.22 6.59 7.51
CA ARG A 504 -12.52 6.03 7.90
C ARG A 504 -12.38 4.95 8.95
N ARG A 505 -11.45 4.03 8.78
CA ARG A 505 -11.17 2.94 9.73
C ARG A 505 -10.79 3.49 11.09
N GLU A 506 -9.87 4.46 11.15
CA GLU A 506 -9.41 4.99 12.42
C GLU A 506 -10.48 5.84 13.13
N MET A 507 -11.33 6.56 12.39
CA MET A 507 -12.49 7.23 13.01
C MET A 507 -13.54 6.24 13.51
N ALA A 508 -13.80 5.16 12.79
CA ALA A 508 -14.70 4.11 13.26
C ALA A 508 -14.13 3.40 14.50
N ASN A 509 -12.82 3.14 14.52
CA ASN A 509 -12.11 2.59 15.67
C ASN A 509 -12.21 3.52 16.90
N LEU A 510 -12.01 4.82 16.71
CA LEU A 510 -12.24 5.82 17.78
C LEU A 510 -13.68 5.74 18.33
N ALA A 511 -14.69 5.62 17.46
CA ALA A 511 -16.07 5.50 17.89
C ALA A 511 -16.30 4.24 18.74
N LEU A 512 -15.73 3.10 18.36
CA LEU A 512 -15.80 1.86 19.13
C LEU A 512 -15.14 1.99 20.51
N HIS A 513 -13.97 2.60 20.61
CA HIS A 513 -13.30 2.86 21.89
C HIS A 513 -14.08 3.81 22.79
N LEU A 514 -14.71 4.86 22.22
CA LEU A 514 -15.60 5.75 22.96
C LEU A 514 -16.82 5.02 23.50
N ILE A 515 -17.40 4.11 22.72
CA ILE A 515 -18.53 3.26 23.16
C ILE A 515 -18.09 2.36 24.31
N ALA A 516 -16.94 1.72 24.21
CA ALA A 516 -16.38 0.88 25.27
C ALA A 516 -16.13 1.65 26.58
N LYS A 517 -15.76 2.94 26.49
CA LYS A 517 -15.65 3.85 27.63
C LYS A 517 -16.99 4.38 28.15
N GLY A 518 -18.11 4.08 27.48
CA GLY A 518 -19.44 4.59 27.83
C GLY A 518 -19.76 5.99 27.28
N GLU A 519 -18.88 6.60 26.49
CA GLU A 519 -18.99 7.95 25.93
C GLU A 519 -19.80 7.96 24.60
N LYS A 520 -21.03 7.42 24.65
CA LYS A 520 -21.88 7.19 23.48
C LYS A 520 -22.19 8.45 22.67
N GLU A 521 -22.33 9.59 23.32
CA GLU A 521 -22.62 10.86 22.63
C GLU A 521 -21.41 11.34 21.81
N LYS A 522 -20.19 11.20 22.35
CA LYS A 522 -18.97 11.52 21.59
C LYS A 522 -18.81 10.57 20.41
N ALA A 523 -19.04 9.27 20.60
CA ALA A 523 -19.00 8.28 19.53
C ALA A 523 -19.97 8.63 18.38
N LEU A 524 -21.21 9.01 18.72
CA LEU A 524 -22.19 9.42 17.70
C LEU A 524 -21.72 10.67 16.93
N LYS A 525 -21.13 11.65 17.60
CA LYS A 525 -20.57 12.86 16.96
C LYS A 525 -19.42 12.50 16.01
N VAL A 526 -18.56 11.54 16.37
CA VAL A 526 -17.48 11.05 15.50
C VAL A 526 -18.05 10.43 14.24
N LEU A 527 -19.04 9.55 14.34
CA LEU A 527 -19.69 8.91 13.18
C LEU A 527 -20.42 9.91 12.29
N GLN A 528 -21.11 10.89 12.87
CA GLN A 528 -21.77 11.97 12.10
C GLN A 528 -20.76 12.84 11.36
N LYS A 529 -19.61 13.17 12.00
CA LYS A 529 -18.52 13.88 11.32
C LYS A 529 -17.96 13.04 10.19
N LEU A 530 -17.73 11.75 10.42
CA LEU A 530 -17.21 10.81 9.43
C LEU A 530 -18.08 10.78 8.17
N GLU A 531 -19.41 10.65 8.30
CA GLU A 531 -20.34 10.70 7.16
C GLU A 531 -20.25 12.02 6.38
N LYS A 532 -20.02 13.12 7.08
CA LYS A 532 -19.94 14.46 6.48
C LYS A 532 -18.64 14.67 5.70
N VAL A 533 -17.50 14.21 6.25
CA VAL A 533 -16.17 14.51 5.71
C VAL A 533 -15.64 13.46 4.74
N LEU A 534 -16.14 12.21 4.85
CA LEU A 534 -15.82 11.08 3.99
C LEU A 534 -17.11 10.45 3.40
N PRO A 535 -17.90 11.21 2.62
CA PRO A 535 -19.16 10.72 2.08
C PRO A 535 -18.93 9.58 1.10
N THR A 536 -19.93 8.70 1.01
CA THR A 536 -19.84 7.46 0.21
C THR A 536 -19.80 7.68 -1.30
N TYR A 537 -20.16 8.87 -1.79
CA TYR A 537 -20.08 9.20 -3.22
C TYR A 537 -18.62 9.43 -3.69
N ASN A 538 -17.70 9.83 -2.82
CA ASN A 538 -16.29 9.97 -3.13
C ASN A 538 -15.44 8.82 -2.53
N VAL A 539 -15.82 8.36 -1.34
CA VAL A 539 -15.14 7.26 -0.65
C VAL A 539 -16.16 6.13 -0.45
N PRO A 540 -16.25 5.16 -1.37
CA PRO A 540 -17.30 4.15 -1.34
C PRO A 540 -17.26 3.27 -0.09
N VAL A 541 -18.38 2.61 0.20
CA VAL A 541 -18.45 1.54 1.21
C VAL A 541 -17.58 0.39 0.72
N SER A 542 -16.67 -0.07 1.57
CA SER A 542 -15.81 -1.22 1.29
C SER A 542 -15.47 -1.93 2.60
N TYR A 543 -15.25 -3.21 2.55
CA TYR A 543 -14.75 -3.98 3.69
C TYR A 543 -13.39 -3.44 4.17
N MET A 544 -12.53 -3.05 3.24
CA MET A 544 -11.21 -2.49 3.55
C MET A 544 -11.24 -1.09 4.16
N SER A 545 -12.37 -0.40 4.10
CA SER A 545 -12.50 1.01 4.48
C SER A 545 -12.97 1.25 5.91
N GLY A 546 -13.04 0.23 6.78
CA GLY A 546 -13.62 0.35 8.13
C GLY A 546 -15.14 0.53 8.14
N SER A 547 -15.83 0.29 7.00
CA SER A 547 -17.29 0.38 6.94
C SER A 547 -17.99 -0.67 7.81
N GLY A 548 -17.35 -1.83 8.02
CA GLY A 548 -17.81 -2.87 8.96
C GLY A 548 -17.79 -2.38 10.40
N ASP A 549 -16.69 -1.76 10.82
CA ASP A 549 -16.52 -1.19 12.17
C ASP A 549 -17.50 -0.04 12.41
N MET A 550 -17.71 0.79 11.38
CA MET A 550 -18.71 1.85 11.41
C MET A 550 -20.13 1.28 11.60
N ALA A 551 -20.47 0.19 10.90
CA ALA A 551 -21.75 -0.48 11.05
C ALA A 551 -21.90 -1.07 12.46
N GLN A 552 -20.86 -1.71 13.00
CA GLN A 552 -20.83 -2.23 14.36
C GLN A 552 -21.03 -1.11 15.39
N ALA A 553 -20.33 0.01 15.24
CA ALA A 553 -20.48 1.16 16.13
C ALA A 553 -21.93 1.71 16.12
N TYR A 554 -22.55 1.84 14.95
CA TYR A 554 -23.97 2.22 14.85
C TYR A 554 -24.89 1.20 15.53
N ALA A 555 -24.66 -0.09 15.35
CA ALA A 555 -25.44 -1.14 16.01
C ALA A 555 -25.35 -1.04 17.55
N MET A 556 -24.15 -0.86 18.08
CA MET A 556 -23.91 -0.69 19.51
C MET A 556 -24.52 0.59 20.10
N LEU A 557 -24.67 1.64 19.29
CA LEU A 557 -25.37 2.88 19.63
C LEU A 557 -26.90 2.79 19.45
N GLY A 558 -27.44 1.63 19.04
CA GLY A 558 -28.86 1.45 18.80
C GLY A 558 -29.37 2.07 17.50
N GLN A 559 -28.50 2.57 16.63
CA GLN A 559 -28.81 3.16 15.33
C GLN A 559 -29.02 2.07 14.26
N LYS A 560 -29.97 1.17 14.50
CA LYS A 560 -30.18 -0.07 13.72
C LYS A 560 -30.36 0.17 12.21
N ALA A 561 -31.05 1.25 11.82
CA ALA A 561 -31.28 1.56 10.40
C ALA A 561 -29.97 1.88 9.66
N LYS A 562 -29.09 2.67 10.25
CA LYS A 562 -27.77 3.01 9.68
C LYS A 562 -26.83 1.80 9.63
N ALA A 563 -26.80 1.03 10.70
CA ALA A 563 -26.03 -0.22 10.74
C ALA A 563 -26.49 -1.15 9.62
N ARG A 564 -27.80 -1.35 9.47
CA ARG A 564 -28.41 -2.18 8.43
C ARG A 564 -28.02 -1.72 7.03
N GLN A 565 -28.10 -0.43 6.76
CA GLN A 565 -27.74 0.14 5.46
C GLN A 565 -26.30 -0.20 5.07
N LEU A 566 -25.36 -0.11 6.00
CA LEU A 566 -23.95 -0.43 5.76
C LEU A 566 -23.74 -1.94 5.57
N TYR A 567 -24.38 -2.78 6.37
CA TYR A 567 -24.30 -4.23 6.23
C TYR A 567 -24.90 -4.71 4.90
N ASP A 568 -26.04 -4.15 4.47
CA ASP A 568 -26.66 -4.47 3.18
C ASP A 568 -25.77 -4.03 2.01
N ALA A 569 -25.08 -2.88 2.12
CA ALA A 569 -24.14 -2.42 1.10
C ALA A 569 -22.91 -3.34 0.99
N LEU A 570 -22.29 -3.69 2.12
CA LEU A 570 -21.15 -4.62 2.16
C LEU A 570 -21.54 -6.01 1.63
N TRP A 571 -22.72 -6.51 2.01
CA TRP A 571 -23.24 -7.77 1.50
C TRP A 571 -23.43 -7.74 -0.02
N LYS A 572 -24.06 -6.68 -0.54
CA LYS A 572 -24.28 -6.50 -1.98
C LYS A 572 -22.97 -6.55 -2.75
N ILE A 573 -21.96 -5.81 -2.30
CA ILE A 573 -20.63 -5.76 -2.94
C ILE A 573 -20.00 -7.15 -2.97
N SER A 574 -19.92 -7.82 -1.82
CA SER A 574 -19.31 -9.17 -1.73
C SER A 574 -20.07 -10.20 -2.58
N MET A 575 -21.39 -10.10 -2.62
CA MET A 575 -22.23 -10.96 -3.47
C MET A 575 -21.96 -10.72 -4.97
N GLN A 576 -21.77 -9.46 -5.38
CA GLN A 576 -21.45 -9.12 -6.77
C GLN A 576 -20.09 -9.72 -7.18
N TYR A 577 -19.05 -9.55 -6.36
CA TYR A 577 -17.74 -10.14 -6.60
C TYR A 577 -17.80 -11.66 -6.68
N ALA A 578 -18.42 -12.31 -5.71
CA ALA A 578 -18.53 -13.78 -5.71
C ALA A 578 -19.28 -14.31 -6.94
N ASN A 579 -20.39 -13.64 -7.35
CA ASN A 579 -21.11 -14.01 -8.57
C ASN A 579 -20.29 -13.76 -9.84
N TYR A 580 -19.54 -12.66 -9.91
CA TYR A 580 -18.64 -12.38 -11.02
C TYR A 580 -17.59 -13.48 -11.16
N TYR A 581 -16.87 -13.82 -10.09
CA TYR A 581 -15.85 -14.87 -10.12
C TYR A 581 -16.44 -16.23 -10.53
N MET A 582 -17.61 -16.57 -10.03
CA MET A 582 -18.31 -17.81 -10.42
C MET A 582 -18.87 -17.80 -11.85
N SER A 583 -18.86 -16.68 -12.55
CA SER A 583 -19.27 -16.56 -13.96
C SER A 583 -18.12 -16.61 -14.95
N LEU A 584 -16.88 -16.57 -14.46
CA LEU A 584 -15.69 -16.54 -15.30
C LEU A 584 -15.43 -17.85 -16.02
N PRO A 585 -14.78 -17.83 -17.20
CA PRO A 585 -14.27 -19.03 -17.86
C PRO A 585 -13.32 -19.81 -16.94
N PRO A 586 -13.20 -21.14 -17.10
CA PRO A 586 -12.44 -22.00 -16.18
C PRO A 586 -11.05 -21.49 -15.81
N ARG A 587 -10.28 -21.01 -16.79
CA ARG A 587 -8.93 -20.46 -16.55
C ARG A 587 -8.93 -19.31 -15.55
N TYR A 588 -9.87 -18.37 -15.68
CA TYR A 588 -9.96 -17.22 -14.78
C TYR A 588 -10.66 -17.59 -13.47
N PHE A 589 -11.61 -18.51 -13.51
CA PHE A 589 -12.21 -19.03 -12.30
C PHE A 589 -11.18 -19.67 -11.37
N ASP A 590 -10.27 -20.49 -11.92
CA ASP A 590 -9.19 -21.11 -11.14
C ASP A 590 -8.27 -20.07 -10.50
N MET A 591 -7.91 -19.00 -11.24
CA MET A 591 -7.10 -17.91 -10.72
C MET A 591 -7.81 -17.11 -9.61
N SER A 592 -9.13 -16.97 -9.70
CA SER A 592 -9.94 -16.12 -8.82
C SER A 592 -10.55 -16.85 -7.62
N GLN A 593 -10.25 -18.14 -7.40
CA GLN A 593 -10.82 -18.91 -6.29
C GLN A 593 -10.52 -18.29 -4.92
N SER A 594 -9.28 -17.84 -4.70
CA SER A 594 -8.88 -17.20 -3.44
C SER A 594 -9.64 -15.89 -3.19
N SER A 595 -9.82 -15.08 -4.23
CA SER A 595 -10.59 -13.83 -4.15
C SER A 595 -12.07 -14.12 -3.88
N CYS A 596 -12.65 -15.14 -4.51
CA CYS A 596 -14.02 -15.58 -4.25
C CYS A 596 -14.20 -16.03 -2.80
N LYS A 597 -13.26 -16.85 -2.28
CA LYS A 597 -13.26 -17.30 -0.87
C LYS A 597 -13.15 -16.14 0.11
N MET A 598 -12.33 -15.14 -0.19
CA MET A 598 -12.23 -13.93 0.63
C MET A 598 -13.61 -13.24 0.75
N HIS A 599 -14.38 -13.13 -0.33
CA HIS A 599 -15.72 -12.57 -0.26
C HIS A 599 -16.71 -13.45 0.52
N PHE A 600 -16.60 -14.78 0.46
CA PHE A 600 -17.37 -15.66 1.34
C PHE A 600 -17.02 -15.45 2.80
N GLN A 601 -15.73 -15.27 3.14
CA GLN A 601 -15.31 -14.98 4.50
C GLN A 601 -15.85 -13.62 5.00
N ILE A 602 -15.84 -12.58 4.15
CA ILE A 602 -16.46 -11.29 4.46
C ILE A 602 -17.96 -11.48 4.74
N MET A 603 -18.68 -12.18 3.88
CA MET A 603 -20.11 -12.46 4.04
C MET A 603 -20.39 -13.26 5.33
N MET A 604 -19.55 -14.23 5.69
CA MET A 604 -19.65 -14.98 6.93
C MET A 604 -19.44 -14.09 8.16
N ASN A 605 -18.44 -13.21 8.12
CA ASN A 605 -18.20 -12.23 9.19
C ASN A 605 -19.39 -11.29 9.38
N LEU A 606 -20.04 -10.84 8.29
CA LEU A 606 -21.25 -10.01 8.35
C LEU A 606 -22.43 -10.77 8.97
N VAL A 607 -22.62 -12.05 8.64
CA VAL A 607 -23.64 -12.90 9.26
C VAL A 607 -23.40 -13.02 10.75
N ASN A 608 -22.16 -13.36 11.15
CA ASN A 608 -21.78 -13.52 12.56
C ASN A 608 -21.96 -12.22 13.36
N ALA A 609 -21.60 -11.07 12.79
CA ALA A 609 -21.77 -9.76 13.43
C ALA A 609 -23.25 -9.43 13.69
N ASN A 610 -24.15 -9.92 12.84
CA ASN A 610 -25.59 -9.66 12.95
C ASN A 610 -26.37 -10.74 13.73
N ASP A 611 -25.77 -11.89 14.06
CA ASP A 611 -26.49 -12.98 14.72
C ASP A 611 -27.11 -12.56 16.06
N ARG A 612 -26.46 -11.66 16.81
CA ARG A 612 -26.94 -11.14 18.09
C ARG A 612 -27.80 -9.88 17.94
N THR A 613 -27.64 -9.10 16.89
CA THR A 613 -28.25 -7.77 16.73
C THR A 613 -29.47 -7.79 15.81
N ASP A 614 -29.45 -8.61 14.74
CA ASP A 614 -30.51 -8.78 13.75
C ASP A 614 -30.55 -10.21 13.22
N ARG A 615 -31.05 -11.12 14.04
CA ARG A 615 -31.08 -12.56 13.74
C ARG A 615 -31.88 -12.90 12.47
N VAL A 616 -32.91 -12.11 12.14
CA VAL A 616 -33.70 -12.32 10.92
C VAL A 616 -32.83 -12.07 9.69
N TRP A 617 -32.09 -10.98 9.71
CA TRP A 617 -31.11 -10.66 8.67
C TRP A 617 -30.04 -11.73 8.56
N ALA A 618 -29.45 -12.11 9.68
CA ALA A 618 -28.37 -13.12 9.73
C ALA A 618 -28.82 -14.46 9.14
N ASN A 619 -29.98 -14.99 9.56
CA ASN A 619 -30.51 -16.25 9.06
C ASN A 619 -30.78 -16.23 7.54
N LYS A 620 -31.42 -15.14 7.04
CA LYS A 620 -31.67 -14.97 5.60
C LYS A 620 -30.39 -15.02 4.80
N HIS A 621 -29.37 -14.26 5.23
CA HIS A 621 -28.12 -14.13 4.51
C HIS A 621 -27.22 -15.37 4.67
N ALA A 622 -27.27 -16.06 5.80
CA ALA A 622 -26.60 -17.35 5.97
C ALA A 622 -27.11 -18.40 4.96
N MET A 623 -28.41 -18.45 4.71
CA MET A 623 -28.97 -19.34 3.67
C MET A 623 -28.49 -18.97 2.27
N GLN A 624 -28.43 -17.66 1.96
CA GLN A 624 -27.92 -17.19 0.66
C GLN A 624 -26.44 -17.55 0.48
N LEU A 625 -25.62 -17.31 1.51
CA LEU A 625 -24.21 -17.66 1.50
C LEU A 625 -24.00 -19.17 1.28
N ASN A 626 -24.72 -20.01 2.01
CA ASN A 626 -24.62 -21.45 1.86
C ASN A 626 -24.94 -21.89 0.42
N ASN A 627 -25.97 -21.33 -0.20
CA ASN A 627 -26.32 -21.63 -1.60
C ASN A 627 -25.21 -21.20 -2.57
N MET A 628 -24.57 -20.06 -2.33
CA MET A 628 -23.44 -19.60 -3.14
C MET A 628 -22.21 -20.52 -2.96
N MET A 629 -21.90 -20.94 -1.75
CA MET A 629 -20.80 -21.89 -1.47
C MET A 629 -21.03 -23.25 -2.14
N ILE A 630 -22.27 -23.75 -2.15
CA ILE A 630 -22.65 -24.99 -2.87
C ILE A 630 -22.43 -24.80 -4.38
N ARG A 631 -22.87 -23.65 -4.94
CA ARG A 631 -22.65 -23.34 -6.37
C ARG A 631 -21.16 -23.26 -6.70
N PHE A 632 -20.35 -22.61 -5.87
CA PHE A 632 -18.90 -22.52 -6.03
C PHE A 632 -18.24 -23.90 -6.07
N LYS A 633 -18.64 -24.80 -5.14
CA LYS A 633 -18.17 -26.18 -5.10
C LYS A 633 -18.56 -26.97 -6.35
N ASN A 634 -19.79 -26.78 -6.85
CA ASN A 634 -20.27 -27.42 -8.07
C ASN A 634 -19.52 -26.99 -9.33
N LEU A 635 -18.92 -25.78 -9.31
CA LEU A 635 -18.03 -25.28 -10.36
C LEU A 635 -16.59 -25.78 -10.24
N GLY A 636 -16.28 -26.60 -9.26
CA GLY A 636 -14.94 -27.15 -9.01
C GLY A 636 -14.11 -26.35 -8.02
N GLY A 637 -14.71 -25.37 -7.33
CA GLY A 637 -14.03 -24.59 -6.30
C GLY A 637 -13.78 -25.40 -5.02
N SER A 638 -12.61 -25.20 -4.39
CA SER A 638 -12.26 -25.79 -3.10
C SER A 638 -12.60 -24.84 -1.95
N LEU A 639 -13.36 -25.33 -0.95
CA LEU A 639 -13.69 -24.60 0.28
C LEU A 639 -12.68 -24.86 1.42
N GLU A 640 -11.62 -25.59 1.17
CA GLU A 640 -10.55 -25.73 2.16
C GLU A 640 -9.97 -24.37 2.48
N GLN A 641 -9.89 -24.02 3.77
CA GLN A 641 -9.44 -22.72 4.30
C GLN A 641 -10.47 -21.54 4.20
N VAL A 642 -11.75 -21.79 4.11
CA VAL A 642 -12.80 -20.77 4.30
C VAL A 642 -13.25 -20.68 5.75
#